data_762be1d039a6ea18e0b88cf268a39d18
#
_entry.id   762be1d039a6ea18e0b88cf268a39d18
#
_cell.length_a   1.000
_cell.length_b   1.000
_cell.length_c   1.000
_cell.angle_alpha   90.00
_cell.angle_beta   90.00
_cell.angle_gamma   90.00
#
_symmetry.space_group_name_H-M   'P 1'
#
loop_
_entity.id
_entity.type
_entity.pdbx_description
1 polymer ?
#
loop_
_entity_poly.entity_id
_entity_poly.type
_entity_poly.pdbx_seq_one_letter_code
_entity_poly.pdbx_strand_id
1 'polypeptide(L)'
;MAEGVMVVVTILGIGFVATRPSEWLKLPHSVFLVVLGLLAGGAIRLLDPQFITPLTVQFPEIILYVLLPPLIFESAYNIDLKALKSDLIPVSALAVVGLILSTIFVGYGIHWGLSIAIIPALLFGALISATDPVAVVALFKEVGAPKRLNLLVEGESLFNDGTAIVAFTALLGLLSVSSVTSEYLGQAFLRFFTVFFGGVAVGGVVAVLLATVVQMCRNGSAQIGLTIFGAYASFIIADHFLHLSGVMSTVALGLFMGTRARLEFNREALHGMGHMWELLALSANTLVFIAVGLTVDLQLLVTSIEFIPLTLLVVFAARAVSIVSVVPLLNGLKLCQPISASYQFIMFWGGLRGGLALALVLLLPDSVAEKPLFLALATSVVLTTLLVNALTIGPALHWLGIDKLSAEEQSIFKHSLSKLWHTIYSGLHQDTKGGLLSPQVVERFVRQSAPLVRTPSTGQTVDKDSELRIGLRSALLSEGLFYEVQVEDGLLAKPIYLDLKHFTQERLEVLDTSGPNALAMKRFAMHPVDRFWDNWLEGITPKLYISVKERRLRRLLAALFHLERGLHHVLDRIADETVRSYLEREAHLIYMQYTKLCTAYPHLLFQVQGDFITRSLGLQTERWLDRSYKSGLITRAVYNKVAETVAQQENMTMQMLDRFQHPVPSDLIAHAKPFHQLPPEIINALASEAKPRILHTGEVFALAGEMHSGFIVIKSGMYEHVQSSKDHRRHVHLITGDAVDGQHETGMLKTVVPGEVYLVGRPD
;
A
#
# COMPACT_ATOMS: atom_id res chain seq x y z
N MET A 1 39.71 7.13 12.39
CA MET A 1 38.47 7.51 11.70
C MET A 1 38.55 7.27 10.19
N ALA A 2 39.56 7.78 9.45
CA ALA A 2 39.73 7.52 8.01
C ALA A 2 39.87 6.02 7.66
N GLU A 3 40.61 5.25 8.46
CA GLU A 3 40.76 3.81 8.28
C GLU A 3 39.42 3.06 8.42
N GLY A 4 38.60 3.42 9.41
CA GLY A 4 37.28 2.81 9.57
C GLY A 4 36.34 3.11 8.39
N VAL A 5 36.36 4.36 7.86
CA VAL A 5 35.60 4.71 6.67
C VAL A 5 36.10 3.93 5.45
N MET A 6 37.42 3.77 5.29
CA MET A 6 37.99 3.00 4.19
C MET A 6 37.56 1.52 4.25
N VAL A 7 37.50 0.93 5.43
CA VAL A 7 37.01 -0.45 5.63
C VAL A 7 35.55 -0.56 5.20
N VAL A 8 34.67 0.34 5.65
CA VAL A 8 33.24 0.34 5.28
C VAL A 8 33.07 0.50 3.77
N VAL A 9 33.78 1.44 3.15
CA VAL A 9 33.73 1.66 1.69
C VAL A 9 34.23 0.43 0.92
N THR A 10 35.31 -0.20 1.40
CA THR A 10 35.85 -1.42 0.78
C THR A 10 34.87 -2.57 0.90
N ILE A 11 34.25 -2.79 2.06
CA ILE A 11 33.22 -3.83 2.27
C ILE A 11 32.03 -3.59 1.33
N LEU A 12 31.52 -2.35 1.23
CA LEU A 12 30.43 -2.01 0.32
C LEU A 12 30.82 -2.26 -1.14
N GLY A 13 32.01 -1.83 -1.55
CA GLY A 13 32.52 -2.04 -2.91
C GLY A 13 32.60 -3.54 -3.27
N ILE A 14 33.18 -4.33 -2.37
CA ILE A 14 33.24 -5.79 -2.53
C ILE A 14 31.82 -6.39 -2.59
N GLY A 15 30.92 -5.96 -1.71
CA GLY A 15 29.55 -6.45 -1.66
C GLY A 15 28.76 -6.17 -2.93
N PHE A 16 28.88 -4.97 -3.50
CA PHE A 16 28.23 -4.67 -4.78
C PHE A 16 28.83 -5.45 -5.96
N VAL A 17 30.13 -5.66 -5.97
CA VAL A 17 30.78 -6.52 -6.98
C VAL A 17 30.35 -7.98 -6.83
N ALA A 18 30.08 -8.42 -5.60
CA ALA A 18 29.66 -9.78 -5.26
C ALA A 18 28.26 -10.16 -5.80
N THR A 19 27.45 -9.21 -6.23
CA THR A 19 26.11 -9.49 -6.82
C THR A 19 26.23 -10.38 -8.06
N ARG A 20 27.13 -10.08 -8.98
CA ARG A 20 27.33 -10.87 -10.20
C ARG A 20 27.80 -12.30 -9.95
N PRO A 21 28.85 -12.55 -9.18
CA PRO A 21 29.26 -13.91 -8.81
C PRO A 21 28.18 -14.71 -8.07
N SER A 22 27.40 -14.09 -7.19
CA SER A 22 26.30 -14.78 -6.49
C SER A 22 25.22 -15.28 -7.44
N GLU A 23 24.82 -14.45 -8.42
CA GLU A 23 23.87 -14.84 -9.48
C GLU A 23 24.44 -16.00 -10.33
N TRP A 24 25.70 -15.92 -10.73
CA TRP A 24 26.35 -16.97 -11.52
C TRP A 24 26.41 -18.31 -10.79
N LEU A 25 26.70 -18.28 -9.50
CA LEU A 25 26.71 -19.46 -8.63
C LEU A 25 25.32 -19.92 -8.20
N LYS A 26 24.27 -19.16 -8.52
CA LYS A 26 22.89 -19.39 -8.07
C LYS A 26 22.78 -19.49 -6.54
N LEU A 27 23.57 -18.68 -5.85
CA LEU A 27 23.54 -18.60 -4.38
C LEU A 27 22.76 -17.34 -3.96
N PRO A 28 21.94 -17.41 -2.90
CA PRO A 28 21.40 -16.21 -2.29
C PRO A 28 22.51 -15.22 -1.94
N HIS A 29 22.32 -13.95 -2.27
CA HIS A 29 23.36 -12.93 -2.11
C HIS A 29 23.88 -12.83 -0.66
N SER A 30 23.00 -12.91 0.33
CA SER A 30 23.35 -12.90 1.75
C SER A 30 24.28 -14.06 2.15
N VAL A 31 24.03 -15.27 1.62
CA VAL A 31 24.88 -16.45 1.85
C VAL A 31 26.27 -16.23 1.27
N PHE A 32 26.34 -15.72 0.05
CA PHE A 32 27.62 -15.43 -0.61
C PHE A 32 28.45 -14.39 0.17
N LEU A 33 27.80 -13.35 0.68
CA LEU A 33 28.46 -12.31 1.49
C LEU A 33 29.02 -12.84 2.81
N VAL A 34 28.30 -13.74 3.49
CA VAL A 34 28.79 -14.38 4.72
C VAL A 34 30.02 -15.26 4.44
N VAL A 35 29.98 -16.07 3.36
CA VAL A 35 31.11 -16.88 2.95
C VAL A 35 32.34 -16.01 2.63
N LEU A 36 32.13 -14.94 1.92
CA LEU A 36 33.17 -13.98 1.57
C LEU A 36 33.75 -13.29 2.81
N GLY A 37 32.88 -12.89 3.76
CA GLY A 37 33.30 -12.38 5.07
C GLY A 37 34.12 -13.39 5.88
N LEU A 38 33.71 -14.66 5.88
CA LEU A 38 34.44 -15.78 6.52
C LEU A 38 35.85 -15.94 5.94
N LEU A 39 35.97 -15.96 4.62
CA LEU A 39 37.26 -16.09 3.94
C LEU A 39 38.17 -14.89 4.22
N ALA A 40 37.61 -13.67 4.17
CA ALA A 40 38.31 -12.44 4.46
C ALA A 40 38.74 -12.39 5.95
N GLY A 41 37.84 -12.71 6.88
CA GLY A 41 38.13 -12.74 8.31
C GLY A 41 39.20 -13.76 8.68
N GLY A 42 39.17 -14.96 8.07
CA GLY A 42 40.22 -15.97 8.22
C GLY A 42 41.57 -15.47 7.70
N ALA A 43 41.62 -14.87 6.53
CA ALA A 43 42.84 -14.32 5.94
C ALA A 43 43.42 -13.17 6.78
N ILE A 44 42.59 -12.25 7.25
CA ILE A 44 43.01 -11.10 8.08
C ILE A 44 43.59 -11.59 9.42
N ARG A 45 42.97 -12.57 10.08
CA ARG A 45 43.47 -13.13 11.35
C ARG A 45 44.81 -13.83 11.20
N LEU A 46 45.09 -14.43 10.04
CA LEU A 46 46.40 -15.03 9.74
C LEU A 46 47.48 -13.98 9.47
N LEU A 47 47.13 -12.82 8.96
CA LEU A 47 48.06 -11.75 8.62
C LEU A 47 48.29 -10.78 9.79
N ASP A 48 47.21 -10.27 10.39
CA ASP A 48 47.25 -9.34 11.52
C ASP A 48 45.96 -9.44 12.37
N PRO A 49 46.03 -10.21 13.50
CA PRO A 49 44.88 -10.39 14.39
C PRO A 49 44.38 -9.08 15.03
N GLN A 50 45.19 -8.05 15.13
CA GLN A 50 44.84 -6.80 15.81
C GLN A 50 43.88 -5.94 14.95
N PHE A 51 43.83 -6.17 13.67
CA PHE A 51 42.99 -5.41 12.75
C PHE A 51 41.48 -5.68 12.92
N ILE A 52 41.10 -6.84 13.41
CA ILE A 52 39.68 -7.23 13.60
C ILE A 52 39.12 -6.67 14.92
N THR A 53 39.91 -6.48 15.94
CA THR A 53 39.47 -6.10 17.29
C THR A 53 38.66 -4.79 17.32
N PRO A 54 39.07 -3.69 16.67
CA PRO A 54 38.29 -2.47 16.66
C PRO A 54 36.94 -2.62 15.96
N LEU A 55 36.87 -3.48 14.94
CA LEU A 55 35.64 -3.77 14.18
C LEU A 55 34.64 -4.49 15.07
N THR A 56 35.04 -5.50 15.80
CA THR A 56 34.13 -6.30 16.66
C THR A 56 33.56 -5.52 17.83
N VAL A 57 34.24 -4.50 18.33
CA VAL A 57 33.77 -3.67 19.45
C VAL A 57 32.74 -2.65 19.02
N GLN A 58 32.88 -2.03 17.84
CA GLN A 58 31.97 -0.98 17.36
C GLN A 58 30.79 -1.52 16.52
N PHE A 59 30.90 -2.70 15.98
CA PHE A 59 29.90 -3.30 15.09
C PHE A 59 28.50 -3.42 15.70
N PRO A 60 28.30 -3.80 16.96
CA PRO A 60 26.94 -3.95 17.51
C PRO A 60 26.16 -2.65 17.50
N GLU A 61 26.78 -1.55 17.89
CA GLU A 61 26.13 -0.22 17.88
C GLU A 61 25.86 0.26 16.45
N ILE A 62 26.79 0.01 15.52
CA ILE A 62 26.61 0.32 14.10
C ILE A 62 25.43 -0.48 13.53
N ILE A 63 25.35 -1.78 13.81
CA ILE A 63 24.23 -2.61 13.37
C ILE A 63 22.92 -2.06 13.92
N LEU A 64 22.86 -1.77 15.23
CA LEU A 64 21.64 -1.37 15.90
C LEU A 64 21.15 0.03 15.47
N TYR A 65 22.05 1.03 15.48
CA TYR A 65 21.66 2.43 15.28
C TYR A 65 21.82 2.93 13.84
N VAL A 66 22.65 2.27 13.02
CA VAL A 66 22.91 2.73 11.65
C VAL A 66 22.28 1.81 10.60
N LEU A 67 22.43 0.49 10.76
CA LEU A 67 22.02 -0.45 9.72
C LEU A 67 20.58 -0.97 9.92
N LEU A 68 20.12 -1.12 11.14
CA LEU A 68 18.80 -1.67 11.44
C LEU A 68 17.64 -0.73 11.06
N PRO A 69 17.68 0.60 11.32
CA PRO A 69 16.60 1.48 10.95
C PRO A 69 16.21 1.46 9.45
N PRO A 70 17.15 1.52 8.49
CA PRO A 70 16.80 1.42 7.08
C PRO A 70 16.25 0.06 6.68
N LEU A 71 16.76 -1.04 7.25
CA LEU A 71 16.26 -2.39 6.98
C LEU A 71 14.80 -2.54 7.42
N ILE A 72 14.51 -2.10 8.62
CA ILE A 72 13.16 -2.18 9.19
C ILE A 72 12.20 -1.26 8.43
N PHE A 73 12.63 -0.03 8.14
CA PHE A 73 11.78 0.91 7.44
C PHE A 73 11.44 0.44 6.03
N GLU A 74 12.43 -0.05 5.27
CA GLU A 74 12.23 -0.57 3.91
C GLU A 74 11.24 -1.73 3.90
N SER A 75 11.43 -2.72 4.78
CA SER A 75 10.52 -3.85 4.90
C SER A 75 9.12 -3.39 5.29
N ALA A 76 8.98 -2.56 6.33
CA ALA A 76 7.68 -2.04 6.77
C ALA A 76 6.97 -1.18 5.73
N TYR A 77 7.72 -0.35 4.97
CA TYR A 77 7.20 0.52 3.92
C TYR A 77 6.60 -0.27 2.74
N ASN A 78 7.19 -1.42 2.41
CA ASN A 78 6.78 -2.27 1.29
C ASN A 78 5.64 -3.24 1.63
N ILE A 79 5.35 -3.46 2.92
CA ILE A 79 4.24 -4.34 3.34
C ILE A 79 2.89 -3.73 2.97
N ASP A 80 2.05 -4.51 2.30
CA ASP A 80 0.64 -4.15 2.09
C ASP A 80 -0.13 -4.25 3.42
N LEU A 81 -0.40 -3.10 4.05
CA LEU A 81 -1.12 -3.03 5.32
C LEU A 81 -2.52 -3.66 5.25
N LYS A 82 -3.15 -3.67 4.08
CA LYS A 82 -4.49 -4.25 3.92
C LYS A 82 -4.43 -5.77 3.95
N ALA A 83 -3.46 -6.35 3.26
CA ALA A 83 -3.16 -7.77 3.33
C ALA A 83 -2.69 -8.15 4.75
N LEU A 84 -1.83 -7.32 5.37
CA LEU A 84 -1.37 -7.53 6.75
C LEU A 84 -2.53 -7.54 7.76
N LYS A 85 -3.53 -6.67 7.61
CA LYS A 85 -4.70 -6.66 8.51
C LYS A 85 -5.46 -7.98 8.51
N SER A 86 -5.57 -8.68 7.38
CA SER A 86 -6.24 -9.97 7.28
C SER A 86 -5.47 -11.08 8.00
N ASP A 87 -4.14 -10.99 8.01
CA ASP A 87 -3.24 -11.97 8.64
C ASP A 87 -2.50 -11.39 9.88
N LEU A 88 -2.99 -10.26 10.45
CA LEU A 88 -2.36 -9.62 11.61
C LEU A 88 -2.36 -10.53 12.84
N ILE A 89 -3.42 -11.30 13.06
CA ILE A 89 -3.53 -12.23 14.21
C ILE A 89 -2.45 -13.32 14.11
N PRO A 90 -2.32 -14.09 13.01
CA PRO A 90 -1.27 -15.11 12.93
C PRO A 90 0.14 -14.52 12.94
N VAL A 91 0.38 -13.39 12.27
CA VAL A 91 1.67 -12.71 12.29
C VAL A 91 2.05 -12.28 13.71
N SER A 92 1.16 -11.57 14.41
CA SER A 92 1.43 -11.11 15.79
C SER A 92 1.52 -12.26 16.79
N ALA A 93 0.70 -13.29 16.64
CA ALA A 93 0.76 -14.46 17.52
C ALA A 93 2.08 -15.22 17.38
N LEU A 94 2.58 -15.41 16.16
CA LEU A 94 3.87 -16.05 15.93
C LEU A 94 5.03 -15.17 16.39
N ALA A 95 4.98 -13.87 16.12
CA ALA A 95 6.04 -12.94 16.51
C ALA A 95 6.14 -12.73 18.03
N VAL A 96 5.03 -12.81 18.78
CA VAL A 96 5.04 -12.59 20.23
C VAL A 96 4.96 -13.91 20.99
N VAL A 97 3.87 -14.68 20.81
CA VAL A 97 3.67 -15.93 21.56
C VAL A 97 4.68 -16.99 21.08
N GLY A 98 4.89 -17.08 19.76
CA GLY A 98 5.86 -18.00 19.17
C GLY A 98 7.29 -17.71 19.62
N LEU A 99 7.68 -16.44 19.71
CA LEU A 99 9.00 -16.03 20.21
C LEU A 99 9.16 -16.37 21.70
N ILE A 100 8.15 -16.06 22.54
CA ILE A 100 8.19 -16.40 23.98
C ILE A 100 8.34 -17.90 24.17
N LEU A 101 7.56 -18.72 23.45
CA LEU A 101 7.66 -20.18 23.49
C LEU A 101 9.06 -20.65 23.05
N SER A 102 9.59 -20.09 21.97
CA SER A 102 10.94 -20.39 21.48
C SER A 102 12.00 -20.01 22.51
N THR A 103 11.90 -18.81 23.10
CA THR A 103 12.82 -18.32 24.14
C THR A 103 12.84 -19.26 25.35
N ILE A 104 11.68 -19.66 25.85
CA ILE A 104 11.55 -20.59 26.96
C ILE A 104 12.13 -21.96 26.60
N PHE A 105 11.76 -22.50 25.45
CA PHE A 105 12.20 -23.83 25.02
C PHE A 105 13.72 -23.86 24.82
N VAL A 106 14.31 -22.88 24.15
CA VAL A 106 15.75 -22.76 23.96
C VAL A 106 16.45 -22.55 25.32
N GLY A 107 15.91 -21.63 26.15
CA GLY A 107 16.49 -21.34 27.46
C GLY A 107 16.56 -22.57 28.35
N TYR A 108 15.48 -23.34 28.48
CA TYR A 108 15.50 -24.59 29.26
C TYR A 108 16.36 -25.68 28.60
N GLY A 109 16.33 -25.80 27.27
CA GLY A 109 17.17 -26.75 26.53
C GLY A 109 18.67 -26.50 26.73
N ILE A 110 19.09 -25.25 26.70
CA ILE A 110 20.48 -24.83 26.96
C ILE A 110 20.84 -24.95 28.45
N HIS A 111 19.92 -24.58 29.37
CA HIS A 111 20.11 -24.72 30.80
C HIS A 111 20.40 -26.17 31.18
N TRP A 112 19.59 -27.12 30.76
CA TRP A 112 19.77 -28.53 31.09
C TRP A 112 20.87 -29.19 30.29
N GLY A 113 21.03 -28.85 29.01
CA GLY A 113 22.02 -29.47 28.14
C GLY A 113 23.45 -29.04 28.39
N LEU A 114 23.66 -27.78 28.78
CA LEU A 114 24.96 -27.15 28.96
C LEU A 114 25.27 -26.78 30.44
N SER A 115 24.32 -27.05 31.36
CA SER A 115 24.42 -26.68 32.78
C SER A 115 24.69 -25.20 33.04
N ILE A 116 24.18 -24.34 32.17
CA ILE A 116 24.25 -22.86 32.26
C ILE A 116 23.13 -22.33 33.15
N ALA A 117 23.36 -21.24 33.88
CA ALA A 117 22.33 -20.61 34.68
C ALA A 117 21.11 -20.20 33.83
N ILE A 118 19.88 -20.27 34.38
CA ILE A 118 18.64 -20.13 33.62
C ILE A 118 18.50 -18.76 32.98
N ILE A 119 18.91 -17.66 33.62
CA ILE A 119 18.77 -16.31 33.08
C ILE A 119 19.65 -16.08 31.87
N PRO A 120 20.99 -16.38 31.88
CA PRO A 120 21.81 -16.38 30.68
C PRO A 120 21.29 -17.31 29.58
N ALA A 121 20.80 -18.50 29.92
CA ALA A 121 20.24 -19.43 28.96
C ALA A 121 18.96 -18.88 28.29
N LEU A 122 18.07 -18.20 29.03
CA LEU A 122 16.90 -17.50 28.48
C LEU A 122 17.29 -16.29 27.61
N LEU A 123 18.36 -15.56 28.01
CA LEU A 123 18.90 -14.49 27.16
C LEU A 123 19.39 -15.04 25.82
N PHE A 124 20.12 -16.16 25.83
CA PHE A 124 20.50 -16.85 24.60
C PHE A 124 19.26 -17.26 23.79
N GLY A 125 18.23 -17.78 24.47
CA GLY A 125 16.94 -18.10 23.82
C GLY A 125 16.28 -16.89 23.15
N ALA A 126 16.24 -15.74 23.79
CA ALA A 126 15.64 -14.53 23.24
C ALA A 126 16.39 -14.02 22.00
N LEU A 127 17.71 -13.88 22.10
CA LEU A 127 18.52 -13.38 20.99
C LEU A 127 18.53 -14.30 19.76
N ILE A 128 18.52 -15.63 19.97
CA ILE A 128 18.54 -16.57 18.85
C ILE A 128 17.14 -16.82 18.28
N SER A 129 16.06 -16.36 18.92
CA SER A 129 14.71 -16.53 18.43
C SER A 129 14.32 -15.51 17.36
N ALA A 130 15.04 -14.39 17.21
CA ALA A 130 14.90 -13.47 16.09
C ALA A 130 15.13 -14.18 14.74
N THR A 131 14.29 -13.88 13.74
CA THR A 131 14.37 -14.50 12.41
C THR A 131 14.64 -13.45 11.35
N ASP A 132 15.46 -13.78 10.36
CA ASP A 132 15.78 -12.91 9.22
C ASP A 132 15.20 -13.52 7.93
N PRO A 133 14.21 -12.90 7.29
CA PRO A 133 13.57 -13.46 6.13
C PRO A 133 14.23 -13.04 4.80
N VAL A 134 15.25 -12.15 4.81
CA VAL A 134 15.77 -11.49 3.61
C VAL A 134 16.11 -12.48 2.50
N ALA A 135 16.88 -13.53 2.80
CA ALA A 135 17.25 -14.53 1.80
C ALA A 135 16.03 -15.35 1.32
N VAL A 136 15.08 -15.64 2.20
CA VAL A 136 13.86 -16.42 1.88
C VAL A 136 12.90 -15.60 1.03
N VAL A 137 12.68 -14.34 1.38
CA VAL A 137 11.80 -13.40 0.66
C VAL A 137 12.36 -13.11 -0.74
N ALA A 138 13.68 -12.94 -0.87
CA ALA A 138 14.32 -12.80 -2.19
C ALA A 138 14.04 -14.01 -3.08
N LEU A 139 14.20 -15.23 -2.54
CA LEU A 139 13.90 -16.46 -3.27
C LEU A 139 12.40 -16.59 -3.59
N PHE A 140 11.51 -16.20 -2.67
CA PHE A 140 10.05 -16.21 -2.92
C PHE A 140 9.68 -15.31 -4.09
N LYS A 141 10.30 -14.15 -4.21
CA LYS A 141 10.12 -13.24 -5.36
C LYS A 141 10.62 -13.87 -6.67
N GLU A 142 11.75 -14.56 -6.62
CA GLU A 142 12.34 -15.23 -7.80
C GLU A 142 11.48 -16.42 -8.27
N VAL A 143 11.03 -17.27 -7.33
CA VAL A 143 10.25 -18.49 -7.64
C VAL A 143 8.76 -18.17 -7.87
N GLY A 144 8.29 -16.97 -7.49
CA GLY A 144 6.88 -16.60 -7.62
C GLY A 144 5.99 -17.22 -6.55
N ALA A 145 6.48 -17.36 -5.32
CA ALA A 145 5.69 -17.90 -4.20
C ALA A 145 4.42 -17.07 -3.93
N PRO A 146 3.36 -17.69 -3.38
CA PRO A 146 2.10 -16.99 -3.10
C PRO A 146 2.31 -15.78 -2.20
N LYS A 147 1.68 -14.64 -2.55
CA LYS A 147 1.81 -13.36 -1.83
C LYS A 147 1.51 -13.48 -0.34
N ARG A 148 0.54 -14.32 0.03
CA ARG A 148 0.18 -14.56 1.44
C ARG A 148 1.31 -15.23 2.22
N LEU A 149 2.01 -16.21 1.63
CA LEU A 149 3.14 -16.88 2.26
C LEU A 149 4.29 -15.87 2.50
N ASN A 150 4.58 -15.04 1.50
CA ASN A 150 5.57 -13.96 1.64
C ASN A 150 5.21 -13.02 2.79
N LEU A 151 3.96 -12.56 2.83
CA LEU A 151 3.45 -11.67 3.88
C LEU A 151 3.54 -12.29 5.28
N LEU A 152 3.21 -13.58 5.43
CA LEU A 152 3.30 -14.27 6.72
C LEU A 152 4.75 -14.35 7.21
N VAL A 153 5.70 -14.68 6.33
CA VAL A 153 7.12 -14.81 6.67
C VAL A 153 7.77 -13.45 6.94
N GLU A 154 7.53 -12.47 6.06
CA GLU A 154 8.08 -11.11 6.18
C GLU A 154 7.46 -10.36 7.37
N GLY A 155 6.15 -10.45 7.53
CA GLY A 155 5.45 -9.82 8.65
C GLY A 155 5.81 -10.43 10.00
N GLU A 156 5.89 -11.78 10.08
CA GLU A 156 6.35 -12.46 11.30
C GLU A 156 7.74 -11.97 11.71
N SER A 157 8.70 -11.94 10.78
CA SER A 157 10.06 -11.52 11.07
C SER A 157 10.16 -10.07 11.49
N LEU A 158 9.46 -9.17 10.78
CA LEU A 158 9.46 -7.75 11.12
C LEU A 158 9.00 -7.47 12.55
N PHE A 159 7.91 -8.12 12.99
CA PHE A 159 7.44 -8.01 14.37
C PHE A 159 8.31 -8.78 15.36
N ASN A 160 8.89 -9.91 14.92
CA ASN A 160 9.74 -10.75 15.74
C ASN A 160 11.04 -10.03 16.15
N ASP A 161 11.66 -9.28 15.25
CA ASP A 161 12.87 -8.51 15.56
C ASP A 161 12.62 -7.50 16.68
N GLY A 162 11.51 -6.76 16.61
CA GLY A 162 11.11 -5.86 17.69
C GLY A 162 10.82 -6.58 19.00
N THR A 163 10.14 -7.72 18.93
CA THR A 163 9.80 -8.54 20.10
C THR A 163 11.05 -9.13 20.74
N ALA A 164 12.00 -9.61 19.92
CA ALA A 164 13.25 -10.22 20.39
C ALA A 164 14.14 -9.21 21.16
N ILE A 165 14.30 -8.00 20.61
CA ILE A 165 15.05 -6.93 21.27
C ILE A 165 14.40 -6.55 22.61
N VAL A 166 13.07 -6.43 22.66
CA VAL A 166 12.34 -6.08 23.89
C VAL A 166 12.44 -7.22 24.91
N ALA A 167 12.32 -8.49 24.48
CA ALA A 167 12.51 -9.65 25.35
C ALA A 167 13.95 -9.74 25.88
N PHE A 168 14.94 -9.54 25.01
CA PHE A 168 16.34 -9.52 25.36
C PHE A 168 16.68 -8.44 26.39
N THR A 169 16.23 -7.20 26.18
CA THR A 169 16.48 -6.09 27.11
C THR A 169 15.76 -6.28 28.45
N ALA A 170 14.57 -6.87 28.44
CA ALA A 170 13.85 -7.22 29.67
C ALA A 170 14.59 -8.28 30.49
N LEU A 171 15.09 -9.35 29.83
CA LEU A 171 15.87 -10.41 30.46
C LEU A 171 17.26 -9.93 30.91
N LEU A 172 17.89 -9.04 30.13
CA LEU A 172 19.18 -8.43 30.50
C LEU A 172 19.07 -7.65 31.82
N GLY A 173 17.95 -6.96 32.05
CA GLY A 173 17.66 -6.30 33.32
C GLY A 173 17.56 -7.24 34.51
N LEU A 174 17.24 -8.53 34.29
CA LEU A 174 17.16 -9.53 35.36
C LEU A 174 18.55 -10.07 35.80
N LEU A 175 19.60 -9.90 35.00
CA LEU A 175 20.96 -10.30 35.36
C LEU A 175 21.51 -9.54 36.57
N SER A 176 21.06 -8.31 36.78
CA SER A 176 21.52 -7.46 37.91
C SER A 176 20.77 -7.72 39.21
N VAL A 177 19.77 -8.61 39.22
CA VAL A 177 18.94 -8.91 40.39
C VAL A 177 19.42 -10.17 41.08
N SER A 178 19.75 -10.09 42.37
CA SER A 178 20.30 -11.20 43.17
C SER A 178 19.31 -12.36 43.40
N SER A 179 17.98 -12.11 43.31
CA SER A 179 16.95 -13.14 43.44
C SER A 179 15.73 -12.79 42.58
N VAL A 180 15.35 -13.69 41.69
CA VAL A 180 14.18 -13.52 40.83
C VAL A 180 12.91 -13.93 41.59
N THR A 181 12.13 -12.95 42.02
CA THR A 181 10.82 -13.16 42.63
C THR A 181 9.70 -13.09 41.59
N SER A 182 8.51 -13.60 41.90
CA SER A 182 7.32 -13.50 41.03
C SER A 182 6.96 -12.05 40.72
N GLU A 183 7.27 -11.11 41.61
CA GLU A 183 7.04 -9.68 41.42
C GLU A 183 7.94 -9.10 40.31
N TYR A 184 9.22 -9.45 40.27
CA TYR A 184 10.14 -9.04 39.20
C TYR A 184 9.74 -9.61 37.85
N LEU A 185 9.25 -10.85 37.80
CA LEU A 185 8.72 -11.44 36.56
C LEU A 185 7.47 -10.70 36.06
N GLY A 186 6.56 -10.32 36.98
CA GLY A 186 5.39 -9.52 36.65
C GLY A 186 5.77 -8.12 36.12
N GLN A 187 6.74 -7.47 36.75
CA GLN A 187 7.26 -6.18 36.28
C GLN A 187 7.94 -6.29 34.91
N ALA A 188 8.76 -7.32 34.66
CA ALA A 188 9.39 -7.57 33.38
C ALA A 188 8.35 -7.79 32.26
N PHE A 189 7.27 -8.53 32.57
CA PHE A 189 6.15 -8.73 31.65
C PHE A 189 5.43 -7.44 31.32
N LEU A 190 5.07 -6.63 32.32
CA LEU A 190 4.45 -5.32 32.09
C LEU A 190 5.36 -4.37 31.31
N ARG A 191 6.65 -4.37 31.63
CA ARG A 191 7.67 -3.58 30.95
C ARG A 191 7.77 -3.98 29.47
N PHE A 192 7.72 -5.29 29.18
CA PHE A 192 7.70 -5.77 27.78
C PHE A 192 6.59 -5.10 26.96
N PHE A 193 5.35 -5.11 27.44
CA PHE A 193 4.22 -4.48 26.73
C PHE A 193 4.34 -2.97 26.65
N THR A 194 4.80 -2.32 27.73
CA THR A 194 4.99 -0.87 27.74
C THR A 194 6.03 -0.44 26.73
N VAL A 195 7.17 -1.15 26.66
CA VAL A 195 8.26 -0.85 25.72
C VAL A 195 7.82 -1.12 24.29
N PHE A 196 7.12 -2.23 24.05
CA PHE A 196 6.65 -2.62 22.71
C PHE A 196 5.60 -1.64 22.17
N PHE A 197 4.47 -1.45 22.90
CA PHE A 197 3.40 -0.58 22.43
C PHE A 197 3.75 0.91 22.54
N GLY A 198 4.59 1.28 23.50
CA GLY A 198 5.15 2.62 23.59
C GLY A 198 5.97 2.98 22.34
N GLY A 199 6.78 2.03 21.85
CA GLY A 199 7.49 2.18 20.58
C GLY A 199 6.53 2.42 19.41
N VAL A 200 5.49 1.59 19.27
CA VAL A 200 4.45 1.77 18.25
C VAL A 200 3.79 3.15 18.32
N ALA A 201 3.47 3.63 19.52
CA ALA A 201 2.86 4.94 19.72
C ALA A 201 3.78 6.09 19.29
N VAL A 202 5.06 6.02 19.67
CA VAL A 202 6.08 7.01 19.24
C VAL A 202 6.20 7.04 17.73
N GLY A 203 6.33 5.86 17.09
CA GLY A 203 6.38 5.75 15.63
C GLY A 203 5.15 6.33 14.95
N GLY A 204 3.96 6.09 15.49
CA GLY A 204 2.71 6.66 15.00
C GLY A 204 2.69 8.20 15.08
N VAL A 205 3.14 8.77 16.19
CA VAL A 205 3.24 10.24 16.36
C VAL A 205 4.23 10.82 15.37
N VAL A 206 5.44 10.25 15.28
CA VAL A 206 6.47 10.69 14.32
C VAL A 206 5.95 10.58 12.88
N ALA A 207 5.21 9.51 12.56
CA ALA A 207 4.63 9.31 11.24
C ALA A 207 3.63 10.40 10.84
N VAL A 208 2.74 10.80 11.75
CA VAL A 208 1.77 11.89 11.51
C VAL A 208 2.50 13.23 11.34
N LEU A 209 3.46 13.52 12.20
CA LEU A 209 4.27 14.75 12.10
C LEU A 209 5.04 14.79 10.77
N LEU A 210 5.72 13.68 10.44
CA LEU A 210 6.49 13.59 9.20
C LEU A 210 5.60 13.73 7.96
N ALA A 211 4.44 13.08 7.94
CA ALA A 211 3.48 13.22 6.83
C ALA A 211 3.03 14.66 6.64
N THR A 212 2.80 15.41 7.73
CA THR A 212 2.45 16.83 7.68
C THR A 212 3.58 17.67 7.08
N VAL A 213 4.83 17.41 7.47
CA VAL A 213 6.01 18.13 6.93
C VAL A 213 6.22 17.77 5.45
N VAL A 214 6.06 16.52 5.07
CA VAL A 214 6.17 16.04 3.68
C VAL A 214 5.17 16.77 2.76
N GLN A 215 3.94 17.00 3.22
CA GLN A 215 2.92 17.76 2.47
C GLN A 215 3.36 19.19 2.18
N MET A 216 4.13 19.83 3.09
CA MET A 216 4.61 21.18 2.92
C MET A 216 5.79 21.27 1.93
N CYS A 217 6.49 20.17 1.69
CA CYS A 217 7.66 20.10 0.80
C CYS A 217 7.24 19.78 -0.63
N ARG A 218 7.63 20.64 -1.59
CA ARG A 218 7.36 20.42 -3.02
C ARG A 218 8.47 19.67 -3.77
N ASN A 219 9.67 19.63 -3.21
CA ASN A 219 10.84 19.00 -3.84
C ASN A 219 10.87 17.49 -3.51
N GLY A 220 10.92 16.63 -4.54
CA GLY A 220 10.91 15.18 -4.38
C GLY A 220 12.10 14.63 -3.62
N SER A 221 13.31 15.13 -3.90
CA SER A 221 14.52 14.72 -3.19
C SER A 221 14.47 15.11 -1.70
N ALA A 222 13.87 16.27 -1.37
CA ALA A 222 13.67 16.66 0.03
C ALA A 222 12.66 15.76 0.73
N GLN A 223 11.58 15.33 0.04
CA GLN A 223 10.62 14.38 0.60
C GLN A 223 11.27 13.04 0.90
N ILE A 224 12.13 12.52 0.01
CA ILE A 224 12.90 11.28 0.24
C ILE A 224 13.84 11.47 1.44
N GLY A 225 14.60 12.55 1.50
CA GLY A 225 15.50 12.87 2.63
C GLY A 225 14.77 12.93 3.96
N LEU A 226 13.54 13.49 3.98
CA LEU A 226 12.69 13.53 5.17
C LEU A 226 12.28 12.12 5.65
N THR A 227 12.07 11.16 4.77
CA THR A 227 11.76 9.78 5.20
C THR A 227 12.98 9.11 5.83
N ILE A 228 14.20 9.37 5.30
CA ILE A 228 15.44 8.86 5.90
C ILE A 228 15.61 9.46 7.28
N PHE A 229 15.50 10.79 7.40
CA PHE A 229 15.54 11.46 8.70
C PHE A 229 14.50 10.90 9.66
N GLY A 230 13.25 10.70 9.19
CA GLY A 230 12.15 10.17 9.98
C GLY A 230 12.42 8.78 10.52
N ALA A 231 12.99 7.87 9.72
CA ALA A 231 13.32 6.51 10.13
C ALA A 231 14.35 6.51 11.28
N TYR A 232 15.44 7.26 11.13
CA TYR A 232 16.45 7.38 12.18
C TYR A 232 15.95 8.13 13.41
N ALA A 233 15.23 9.25 13.21
CA ALA A 233 14.68 10.04 14.31
C ALA A 233 13.66 9.21 15.13
N SER A 234 12.77 8.47 14.46
CA SER A 234 11.79 7.60 15.10
C SER A 234 12.46 6.53 15.97
N PHE A 235 13.52 5.89 15.43
CA PHE A 235 14.30 4.89 16.15
C PHE A 235 14.99 5.49 17.37
N ILE A 236 15.76 6.56 17.18
CA ILE A 236 16.56 7.18 18.24
C ILE A 236 15.68 7.80 19.33
N ILE A 237 14.58 8.46 18.96
CA ILE A 237 13.66 9.06 19.95
C ILE A 237 13.06 7.97 20.83
N ALA A 238 12.62 6.86 20.23
CA ALA A 238 12.03 5.77 20.99
C ALA A 238 13.07 5.06 21.87
N ASP A 239 14.20 4.66 21.29
CA ASP A 239 15.21 3.81 21.96
C ASP A 239 16.07 4.61 22.95
N HIS A 240 16.70 5.68 22.50
CA HIS A 240 17.69 6.41 23.29
C HIS A 240 17.05 7.38 24.29
N PHE A 241 16.01 8.15 23.89
CA PHE A 241 15.42 9.18 24.75
C PHE A 241 14.30 8.67 25.63
N LEU A 242 13.45 7.76 25.12
CA LEU A 242 12.29 7.27 25.84
C LEU A 242 12.45 5.87 26.41
N HIS A 243 13.55 5.17 26.10
CA HIS A 243 13.81 3.79 26.50
C HIS A 243 12.66 2.83 26.12
N LEU A 244 12.07 3.06 24.93
CA LEU A 244 11.04 2.27 24.31
C LEU A 244 11.62 1.52 23.09
N SER A 245 10.84 0.69 22.41
CA SER A 245 11.34 -0.05 21.26
C SER A 245 11.53 0.84 20.02
N GLY A 246 12.76 1.15 19.66
CA GLY A 246 13.13 1.84 18.43
C GLY A 246 12.71 1.08 17.19
N VAL A 247 12.81 -0.25 17.21
CA VAL A 247 12.38 -1.15 16.14
C VAL A 247 10.90 -1.00 15.88
N MET A 248 10.05 -1.14 16.93
CA MET A 248 8.59 -1.02 16.77
C MET A 248 8.16 0.38 16.38
N SER A 249 8.91 1.40 16.79
CA SER A 249 8.71 2.79 16.36
C SER A 249 8.94 2.93 14.86
N THR A 250 10.04 2.40 14.35
CA THR A 250 10.35 2.44 12.91
C THR A 250 9.40 1.59 12.08
N VAL A 251 8.96 0.42 12.59
CA VAL A 251 7.90 -0.39 11.96
C VAL A 251 6.60 0.40 11.80
N ALA A 252 6.14 1.02 12.86
CA ALA A 252 4.90 1.82 12.82
C ALA A 252 4.99 2.99 11.85
N LEU A 253 6.14 3.69 11.84
CA LEU A 253 6.44 4.74 10.89
C LEU A 253 6.41 4.23 9.44
N GLY A 254 7.14 3.14 9.14
CA GLY A 254 7.24 2.55 7.80
C GLY A 254 5.88 2.10 7.26
N LEU A 255 5.10 1.38 8.06
CA LEU A 255 3.74 0.95 7.71
C LEU A 255 2.81 2.15 7.41
N PHE A 256 2.89 3.21 8.20
CA PHE A 256 2.09 4.41 7.97
C PHE A 256 2.51 5.14 6.70
N MET A 257 3.83 5.33 6.50
CA MET A 257 4.36 6.01 5.32
C MET A 257 4.13 5.21 4.03
N GLY A 258 4.23 3.88 4.08
CA GLY A 258 3.98 2.99 2.94
C GLY A 258 2.51 2.92 2.51
N THR A 259 1.57 3.31 3.39
CA THR A 259 0.14 3.22 3.12
C THR A 259 -0.53 4.58 2.99
N ARG A 260 -0.81 5.22 4.12
CA ARG A 260 -1.63 6.43 4.15
C ARG A 260 -0.87 7.65 3.67
N ALA A 261 0.38 7.80 4.09
CA ALA A 261 1.20 8.93 3.69
C ALA A 261 1.78 8.79 2.27
N ARG A 262 1.80 7.59 1.70
CA ARG A 262 2.26 7.38 0.31
C ARG A 262 1.55 8.29 -0.69
N LEU A 263 0.29 8.61 -0.45
CA LEU A 263 -0.49 9.53 -1.27
C LEU A 263 -0.07 11.01 -1.12
N GLU A 264 0.70 11.34 -0.09
CA GLU A 264 1.15 12.72 0.15
C GLU A 264 2.45 13.07 -0.58
N PHE A 265 3.17 12.06 -1.06
CA PHE A 265 4.38 12.26 -1.84
C PHE A 265 4.09 12.74 -3.25
N ASN A 266 4.97 13.58 -3.80
CA ASN A 266 4.91 13.94 -5.19
C ASN A 266 5.39 12.78 -6.08
N ARG A 267 5.16 12.89 -7.39
CA ARG A 267 5.49 11.86 -8.38
C ARG A 267 6.98 11.51 -8.39
N GLU A 268 7.84 12.52 -8.33
CA GLU A 268 9.29 12.36 -8.31
C GLU A 268 9.76 11.56 -7.09
N ALA A 269 9.22 11.89 -5.90
CA ALA A 269 9.52 11.17 -4.67
C ALA A 269 9.05 9.73 -4.72
N LEU A 270 7.83 9.46 -5.22
CA LEU A 270 7.30 8.09 -5.32
C LEU A 270 8.17 7.19 -6.19
N HIS A 271 8.63 7.69 -7.34
CA HIS A 271 9.51 6.93 -8.21
C HIS A 271 10.92 6.74 -7.62
N GLY A 272 11.46 7.76 -6.95
CA GLY A 272 12.80 7.70 -6.36
C GLY A 272 12.86 6.91 -5.05
N MET A 273 11.77 6.88 -4.29
CA MET A 273 11.74 6.32 -2.94
C MET A 273 12.01 4.82 -2.90
N GLY A 274 11.40 4.04 -3.82
CA GLY A 274 11.62 2.60 -3.91
C GLY A 274 13.09 2.27 -4.13
N HIS A 275 13.70 2.87 -5.13
CA HIS A 275 15.12 2.63 -5.46
C HIS A 275 16.08 3.09 -4.35
N MET A 276 15.78 4.24 -3.70
CA MET A 276 16.63 4.75 -2.62
C MET A 276 16.60 3.82 -1.41
N TRP A 277 15.42 3.40 -0.97
CA TRP A 277 15.29 2.51 0.19
C TRP A 277 15.82 1.11 -0.09
N GLU A 278 15.62 0.58 -1.31
CA GLU A 278 16.22 -0.68 -1.76
C GLU A 278 17.76 -0.61 -1.73
N LEU A 279 18.36 0.49 -2.21
CA LEU A 279 19.81 0.70 -2.15
C LEU A 279 20.33 0.79 -0.71
N LEU A 280 19.64 1.50 0.17
CA LEU A 280 20.02 1.60 1.58
C LEU A 280 19.91 0.25 2.28
N ALA A 281 18.84 -0.51 2.04
CA ALA A 281 18.66 -1.85 2.59
C ALA A 281 19.71 -2.83 2.06
N LEU A 282 20.00 -2.80 0.74
CA LEU A 282 21.05 -3.63 0.15
C LEU A 282 22.42 -3.30 0.76
N SER A 283 22.72 -2.01 0.96
CA SER A 283 23.97 -1.57 1.59
C SER A 283 24.08 -2.04 3.03
N ALA A 284 22.99 -1.88 3.79
CA ALA A 284 22.93 -2.32 5.19
C ALA A 284 23.07 -3.84 5.30
N ASN A 285 22.34 -4.62 4.49
CA ASN A 285 22.44 -6.07 4.44
C ASN A 285 23.86 -6.52 4.07
N THR A 286 24.48 -5.87 3.08
CA THR A 286 25.87 -6.15 2.67
C THR A 286 26.82 -6.01 3.84
N LEU A 287 26.73 -4.89 4.57
CA LEU A 287 27.59 -4.65 5.73
C LEU A 287 27.32 -5.65 6.84
N VAL A 288 26.07 -5.95 7.15
CA VAL A 288 25.68 -6.91 8.20
C VAL A 288 26.23 -8.30 7.88
N PHE A 289 25.97 -8.84 6.68
CA PHE A 289 26.34 -10.21 6.37
C PHE A 289 27.86 -10.40 6.20
N ILE A 290 28.58 -9.46 5.63
CA ILE A 290 30.05 -9.50 5.60
C ILE A 290 30.61 -9.38 7.01
N ALA A 291 30.07 -8.47 7.85
CA ALA A 291 30.49 -8.33 9.23
C ALA A 291 30.26 -9.62 10.04
N VAL A 292 29.11 -10.25 9.86
CA VAL A 292 28.85 -11.59 10.46
C VAL A 292 29.94 -12.55 10.08
N GLY A 293 30.32 -12.65 8.81
CA GLY A 293 31.41 -13.53 8.36
C GLY A 293 32.76 -13.14 8.95
N LEU A 294 33.09 -11.86 9.00
CA LEU A 294 34.36 -11.35 9.54
C LEU A 294 34.52 -11.62 11.05
N THR A 295 33.42 -11.57 11.82
CA THR A 295 33.45 -11.77 13.28
C THR A 295 33.60 -13.24 13.67
N VAL A 296 33.37 -14.19 12.76
CA VAL A 296 33.48 -15.62 13.03
C VAL A 296 34.90 -15.99 13.47
N ASP A 297 35.02 -16.50 14.67
CA ASP A 297 36.25 -17.09 15.16
C ASP A 297 36.23 -18.62 15.01
N LEU A 298 36.97 -19.11 14.02
CA LEU A 298 37.05 -20.55 13.72
C LEU A 298 37.63 -21.35 14.88
N GLN A 299 38.53 -20.76 15.67
CA GLN A 299 39.13 -21.42 16.81
C GLN A 299 38.09 -21.59 17.93
N LEU A 300 37.27 -20.56 18.17
CA LEU A 300 36.17 -20.61 19.12
C LEU A 300 35.10 -21.63 18.69
N LEU A 301 34.81 -21.74 17.39
CA LEU A 301 33.89 -22.75 16.85
C LEU A 301 34.41 -24.18 17.09
N VAL A 302 35.70 -24.42 16.83
CA VAL A 302 36.34 -25.75 17.05
C VAL A 302 36.32 -26.14 18.53
N THR A 303 36.60 -25.20 19.43
CA THR A 303 36.58 -25.48 20.88
C THR A 303 35.17 -25.73 21.43
N SER A 304 34.12 -25.20 20.75
CA SER A 304 32.73 -25.36 21.16
C SER A 304 31.97 -26.43 20.36
N ILE A 305 32.67 -27.22 19.53
CA ILE A 305 32.05 -28.13 18.54
C ILE A 305 31.12 -29.17 19.18
N GLU A 306 31.39 -29.62 20.38
CA GLU A 306 30.55 -30.60 21.12
C GLU A 306 29.20 -30.06 21.53
N PHE A 307 29.07 -28.74 21.71
CA PHE A 307 27.80 -28.08 22.10
C PHE A 307 26.95 -27.67 20.90
N ILE A 308 27.54 -27.57 19.71
CA ILE A 308 26.86 -27.11 18.49
C ILE A 308 25.68 -28.02 18.07
N PRO A 309 25.82 -29.36 17.99
CA PRO A 309 24.72 -30.22 17.57
C PRO A 309 23.52 -30.17 18.52
N LEU A 310 23.74 -30.09 19.82
CA LEU A 310 22.69 -29.94 20.80
C LEU A 310 21.96 -28.60 20.63
N THR A 311 22.73 -27.50 20.47
CA THR A 311 22.17 -26.16 20.27
C THR A 311 21.32 -26.09 18.99
N LEU A 312 21.80 -26.64 17.89
CA LEU A 312 21.04 -26.71 16.63
C LEU A 312 19.75 -27.50 16.82
N LEU A 313 19.83 -28.68 17.45
CA LEU A 313 18.64 -29.48 17.71
C LEU A 313 17.62 -28.73 18.54
N VAL A 314 18.03 -28.07 19.61
CA VAL A 314 17.16 -27.29 20.50
C VAL A 314 16.53 -26.11 19.77
N VAL A 315 17.30 -25.36 18.97
CA VAL A 315 16.81 -24.22 18.22
C VAL A 315 15.79 -24.62 17.13
N PHE A 316 16.08 -25.70 16.39
CA PHE A 316 15.13 -26.23 15.39
C PHE A 316 13.89 -26.82 16.06
N ALA A 317 14.04 -27.55 17.17
CA ALA A 317 12.89 -28.05 17.92
C ALA A 317 12.03 -26.92 18.49
N ALA A 318 12.64 -25.86 19.02
CA ALA A 318 11.93 -24.67 19.50
C ALA A 318 11.10 -24.01 18.40
N ARG A 319 11.68 -23.88 17.21
CA ARG A 319 10.97 -23.33 16.03
C ARG A 319 9.81 -24.22 15.60
N ALA A 320 10.01 -25.54 15.58
CA ALA A 320 8.95 -26.50 15.27
C ALA A 320 7.82 -26.41 16.30
N VAL A 321 8.14 -26.42 17.59
CA VAL A 321 7.15 -26.28 18.68
C VAL A 321 6.36 -24.98 18.57
N SER A 322 7.06 -23.86 18.30
CA SER A 322 6.40 -22.56 18.12
C SER A 322 5.34 -22.61 17.02
N ILE A 323 5.67 -23.11 15.83
CA ILE A 323 4.75 -23.13 14.69
C ILE A 323 3.64 -24.16 14.87
N VAL A 324 3.98 -25.40 15.30
CA VAL A 324 3.03 -26.50 15.45
C VAL A 324 2.07 -26.28 16.63
N SER A 325 2.42 -25.48 17.62
CA SER A 325 1.50 -25.13 18.70
C SER A 325 0.62 -23.92 18.35
N VAL A 326 1.20 -22.86 17.79
CA VAL A 326 0.48 -21.60 17.57
C VAL A 326 -0.45 -21.70 16.34
N VAL A 327 0.03 -22.20 15.19
CA VAL A 327 -0.75 -22.17 13.95
C VAL A 327 -1.97 -23.09 13.99
N PRO A 328 -1.90 -24.36 14.43
CA PRO A 328 -3.08 -25.21 14.54
C PRO A 328 -4.12 -24.68 15.54
N LEU A 329 -3.65 -24.03 16.65
CA LEU A 329 -4.54 -23.39 17.60
C LEU A 329 -5.33 -22.24 16.94
N LEU A 330 -4.68 -21.39 16.16
CA LEU A 330 -5.32 -20.31 15.41
C LEU A 330 -6.29 -20.84 14.35
N ASN A 331 -5.90 -21.87 13.62
CA ASN A 331 -6.75 -22.54 12.64
C ASN A 331 -7.99 -23.16 13.30
N GLY A 332 -7.82 -23.82 14.46
CA GLY A 332 -8.91 -24.45 15.22
C GLY A 332 -9.91 -23.44 15.79
N LEU A 333 -9.42 -22.30 16.27
CA LEU A 333 -10.25 -21.20 16.77
C LEU A 333 -10.86 -20.36 15.64
N LYS A 334 -10.53 -20.63 14.37
CA LYS A 334 -11.00 -19.88 13.19
C LYS A 334 -10.72 -18.36 13.27
N LEU A 335 -9.61 -17.98 13.92
CA LEU A 335 -9.23 -16.58 14.09
C LEU A 335 -8.55 -15.97 12.84
N CYS A 336 -8.18 -16.82 11.88
CA CYS A 336 -7.55 -16.41 10.62
C CYS A 336 -7.99 -17.36 9.50
N GLN A 337 -7.68 -17.01 8.27
CA GLN A 337 -7.79 -17.92 7.16
C GLN A 337 -6.85 -19.13 7.40
N PRO A 338 -7.27 -20.38 7.13
CA PRO A 338 -6.46 -21.55 7.42
C PRO A 338 -5.07 -21.48 6.78
N ILE A 339 -4.04 -21.76 7.58
CA ILE A 339 -2.64 -21.84 7.13
C ILE A 339 -2.35 -23.33 6.89
N SER A 340 -2.06 -23.69 5.64
CA SER A 340 -1.81 -25.07 5.23
C SER A 340 -0.55 -25.66 5.86
N ALA A 341 -0.47 -26.99 5.96
CA ALA A 341 0.73 -27.67 6.46
C ALA A 341 1.99 -27.36 5.62
N SER A 342 1.83 -27.18 4.30
CA SER A 342 2.91 -26.78 3.40
C SER A 342 3.47 -25.39 3.76
N TYR A 343 2.59 -24.43 4.08
CA TYR A 343 3.01 -23.10 4.53
C TYR A 343 3.70 -23.17 5.89
N GLN A 344 3.18 -23.96 6.82
CA GLN A 344 3.79 -24.18 8.13
C GLN A 344 5.20 -24.76 8.01
N PHE A 345 5.40 -25.74 7.11
CA PHE A 345 6.73 -26.29 6.84
C PHE A 345 7.68 -25.24 6.29
N ILE A 346 7.25 -24.41 5.33
CA ILE A 346 8.09 -23.35 4.77
C ILE A 346 8.40 -22.29 5.82
N MET A 347 7.46 -21.91 6.67
CA MET A 347 7.70 -20.98 7.80
C MET A 347 8.68 -21.57 8.82
N PHE A 348 8.63 -22.87 9.06
CA PHE A 348 9.59 -23.57 9.90
C PHE A 348 11.01 -23.56 9.27
N TRP A 349 11.11 -24.00 8.03
CA TRP A 349 12.39 -24.15 7.34
C TRP A 349 13.00 -22.80 6.92
N GLY A 350 12.16 -21.83 6.59
CA GLY A 350 12.54 -20.47 6.22
C GLY A 350 12.87 -19.54 7.39
N GLY A 351 12.76 -20.00 8.62
CA GLY A 351 13.13 -19.23 9.81
C GLY A 351 14.65 -19.10 9.95
N LEU A 352 15.29 -18.41 9.02
CA LEU A 352 16.72 -18.14 9.05
C LEU A 352 17.09 -17.25 10.24
N ARG A 353 18.30 -17.37 10.74
CA ARG A 353 18.84 -16.47 11.76
C ARG A 353 19.79 -15.48 11.10
N GLY A 354 19.65 -14.20 11.42
CA GLY A 354 20.40 -13.12 10.79
C GLY A 354 21.43 -12.45 11.67
N GLY A 355 21.94 -11.33 11.17
CA GLY A 355 22.94 -10.52 11.84
C GLY A 355 22.47 -9.92 13.17
N LEU A 356 21.17 -9.73 13.36
CA LEU A 356 20.61 -9.22 14.63
C LEU A 356 20.93 -10.13 15.81
N ALA A 357 20.84 -11.45 15.64
CA ALA A 357 21.17 -12.39 16.70
C ALA A 357 22.63 -12.24 17.16
N LEU A 358 23.58 -12.08 16.23
CA LEU A 358 24.98 -11.86 16.55
C LEU A 358 25.22 -10.47 17.17
N ALA A 359 24.56 -9.43 16.67
CA ALA A 359 24.63 -8.10 17.26
C ALA A 359 24.19 -8.12 18.74
N LEU A 360 23.10 -8.81 19.06
CA LEU A 360 22.61 -8.93 20.43
C LEU A 360 23.56 -9.71 21.33
N VAL A 361 24.24 -10.76 20.82
CA VAL A 361 25.28 -11.46 21.59
C VAL A 361 26.48 -10.54 21.92
N LEU A 362 26.91 -9.76 20.94
CA LEU A 362 28.02 -8.83 21.12
C LEU A 362 27.69 -7.71 22.12
N LEU A 363 26.40 -7.30 22.21
CA LEU A 363 25.89 -6.33 23.19
C LEU A 363 25.80 -6.87 24.62
N LEU A 364 25.98 -8.21 24.83
CA LEU A 364 26.02 -8.74 26.17
C LEU A 364 27.20 -8.13 26.97
N PRO A 365 26.98 -7.74 28.24
CA PRO A 365 28.04 -7.25 29.10
C PRO A 365 29.18 -8.29 29.24
N ASP A 366 30.39 -7.82 29.34
CA ASP A 366 31.57 -8.70 29.55
C ASP A 366 31.55 -9.41 30.92
N SER A 367 30.65 -8.98 31.82
CA SER A 367 30.36 -9.67 33.08
C SER A 367 29.63 -11.02 32.91
N VAL A 368 29.10 -11.31 31.74
CA VAL A 368 28.46 -12.60 31.43
C VAL A 368 29.55 -13.57 30.99
N ALA A 369 29.86 -14.52 31.86
CA ALA A 369 30.96 -15.49 31.63
C ALA A 369 30.75 -16.34 30.37
N GLU A 370 29.49 -16.58 30.00
CA GLU A 370 29.09 -17.41 28.85
C GLU A 370 29.10 -16.65 27.51
N LYS A 371 29.39 -15.35 27.48
CA LYS A 371 29.40 -14.54 26.25
C LYS A 371 30.24 -15.16 25.11
N PRO A 372 31.46 -15.65 25.30
CA PRO A 372 32.24 -16.29 24.24
C PRO A 372 31.57 -17.57 23.70
N LEU A 373 31.00 -18.38 24.59
CA LEU A 373 30.29 -19.59 24.21
C LEU A 373 29.01 -19.22 23.41
N PHE A 374 28.23 -18.24 23.86
CA PHE A 374 27.04 -17.79 23.16
C PHE A 374 27.34 -17.21 21.76
N LEU A 375 28.49 -16.55 21.61
CA LEU A 375 28.98 -16.09 20.32
C LEU A 375 29.25 -17.26 19.38
N ALA A 376 29.95 -18.31 19.85
CA ALA A 376 30.19 -19.51 19.06
C ALA A 376 28.92 -20.23 18.66
N LEU A 377 28.00 -20.43 19.63
CA LEU A 377 26.71 -21.10 19.38
C LEU A 377 25.81 -20.32 18.44
N ALA A 378 25.66 -19.01 18.66
CA ALA A 378 24.86 -18.16 17.78
C ALA A 378 25.43 -18.11 16.36
N THR A 379 26.75 -17.97 16.24
CA THR A 379 27.43 -18.01 14.94
C THR A 379 27.18 -19.33 14.22
N SER A 380 27.26 -20.46 14.93
CA SER A 380 27.00 -21.79 14.35
C SER A 380 25.57 -21.94 13.85
N VAL A 381 24.61 -21.44 14.62
CA VAL A 381 23.19 -21.47 14.23
C VAL A 381 22.94 -20.56 12.99
N VAL A 382 23.48 -19.35 12.99
CA VAL A 382 23.38 -18.42 11.87
C VAL A 382 23.98 -19.02 10.59
N LEU A 383 25.22 -19.53 10.68
CA LEU A 383 25.89 -20.19 9.55
C LEU A 383 25.10 -21.38 9.03
N THR A 384 24.64 -22.27 9.94
CA THR A 384 23.87 -23.45 9.53
C THR A 384 22.57 -23.05 8.84
N THR A 385 21.81 -22.10 9.40
CA THR A 385 20.55 -21.69 8.79
C THR A 385 20.76 -20.98 7.45
N LEU A 386 21.80 -20.18 7.30
CA LEU A 386 22.12 -19.52 6.04
C LEU A 386 22.69 -20.50 4.99
N LEU A 387 23.57 -21.42 5.37
CA LEU A 387 24.20 -22.33 4.42
C LEU A 387 23.34 -23.54 4.09
N VAL A 388 22.52 -24.04 5.02
CA VAL A 388 21.69 -25.23 4.80
C VAL A 388 20.26 -24.83 4.41
N ASN A 389 19.57 -24.08 5.26
CA ASN A 389 18.15 -23.82 5.05
C ASN A 389 17.92 -22.89 3.84
N ALA A 390 18.72 -21.81 3.69
CA ALA A 390 18.54 -20.90 2.57
C ALA A 390 18.82 -21.57 1.21
N LEU A 391 19.78 -22.50 1.14
CA LEU A 391 20.06 -23.24 -0.11
C LEU A 391 19.02 -24.32 -0.41
N THR A 392 18.38 -24.88 0.60
CA THR A 392 17.42 -25.99 0.43
C THR A 392 15.96 -25.56 0.38
N ILE A 393 15.65 -24.28 0.64
CA ILE A 393 14.27 -23.80 0.64
C ILE A 393 13.66 -23.80 -0.77
N GLY A 394 14.44 -23.51 -1.81
CA GLY A 394 14.00 -23.61 -3.21
C GLY A 394 13.54 -25.03 -3.59
N PRO A 395 14.40 -26.05 -3.42
CA PRO A 395 13.98 -27.44 -3.55
C PRO A 395 12.77 -27.83 -2.69
N ALA A 396 12.65 -27.29 -1.47
CA ALA A 396 11.50 -27.55 -0.59
C ALA A 396 10.19 -26.95 -1.16
N LEU A 397 10.23 -25.73 -1.69
CA LEU A 397 9.08 -25.11 -2.38
C LEU A 397 8.62 -25.94 -3.57
N HIS A 398 9.58 -26.42 -4.37
CA HIS A 398 9.31 -27.28 -5.52
C HIS A 398 8.71 -28.62 -5.11
N TRP A 399 9.25 -29.27 -4.08
CA TRP A 399 8.75 -30.53 -3.55
C TRP A 399 7.34 -30.40 -3.00
N LEU A 400 7.00 -29.30 -2.34
CA LEU A 400 5.68 -29.01 -1.82
C LEU A 400 4.69 -28.50 -2.91
N GLY A 401 5.18 -28.26 -4.14
CA GLY A 401 4.39 -27.76 -5.25
C GLY A 401 3.84 -26.36 -5.08
N ILE A 402 4.47 -25.55 -4.23
CA ILE A 402 4.05 -24.16 -3.95
C ILE A 402 4.43 -23.23 -5.11
N ASP A 403 5.44 -23.59 -5.89
CA ASP A 403 5.90 -22.93 -7.11
C ASP A 403 5.00 -23.20 -8.33
N LYS A 404 4.06 -24.14 -8.23
CA LYS A 404 3.15 -24.45 -9.32
C LYS A 404 2.02 -23.45 -9.37
N LEU A 405 1.78 -22.92 -10.55
CA LEU A 405 0.62 -22.07 -10.79
C LEU A 405 -0.67 -22.83 -10.45
N SER A 406 -1.57 -22.20 -9.71
CA SER A 406 -2.92 -22.70 -9.51
C SER A 406 -3.67 -22.84 -10.86
N ALA A 407 -4.76 -23.57 -10.89
CA ALA A 407 -5.55 -23.72 -12.13
C ALA A 407 -6.03 -22.35 -12.67
N GLU A 408 -6.36 -21.42 -11.77
CA GLU A 408 -6.72 -20.04 -12.12
C GLU A 408 -5.53 -19.26 -12.68
N GLU A 409 -4.37 -19.33 -12.03
CA GLU A 409 -3.15 -18.67 -12.50
C GLU A 409 -2.66 -19.24 -13.83
N GLN A 410 -2.80 -20.55 -14.06
CA GLN A 410 -2.53 -21.17 -15.35
C GLN A 410 -3.45 -20.64 -16.46
N SER A 411 -4.72 -20.40 -16.15
CA SER A 411 -5.66 -19.80 -17.10
C SER A 411 -5.30 -18.34 -17.38
N ILE A 412 -4.96 -17.56 -16.35
CA ILE A 412 -4.47 -16.18 -16.49
C ILE A 412 -3.19 -16.16 -17.33
N PHE A 413 -2.25 -17.07 -17.08
CA PHE A 413 -1.02 -17.19 -17.85
C PHE A 413 -1.29 -17.44 -19.33
N LYS A 414 -2.17 -18.42 -19.65
CA LYS A 414 -2.56 -18.71 -21.05
C LYS A 414 -3.22 -17.50 -21.71
N HIS A 415 -4.15 -16.85 -21.03
CA HIS A 415 -4.81 -15.66 -21.56
C HIS A 415 -3.85 -14.49 -21.77
N SER A 416 -2.97 -14.24 -20.80
CA SER A 416 -1.97 -13.18 -20.88
C SER A 416 -0.97 -13.43 -22.01
N LEU A 417 -0.54 -14.68 -22.17
CA LEU A 417 0.36 -15.08 -23.25
C LEU A 417 -0.30 -14.91 -24.63
N SER A 418 -1.55 -15.32 -24.77
CA SER A 418 -2.34 -15.12 -26.00
C SER A 418 -2.50 -13.64 -26.33
N LYS A 419 -2.85 -12.80 -25.34
CA LYS A 419 -2.99 -11.35 -25.51
C LYS A 419 -1.68 -10.67 -25.87
N LEU A 420 -0.57 -11.05 -25.22
CA LEU A 420 0.76 -10.55 -25.54
C LEU A 420 1.11 -10.84 -27.00
N TRP A 421 0.90 -12.06 -27.44
CA TRP A 421 1.17 -12.46 -28.81
C TRP A 421 0.29 -11.72 -29.82
N HIS A 422 -0.99 -11.55 -29.52
CA HIS A 422 -1.88 -10.76 -30.37
C HIS A 422 -1.40 -9.32 -30.50
N THR A 423 -0.93 -8.71 -29.41
CA THR A 423 -0.38 -7.35 -29.39
C THR A 423 0.91 -7.25 -30.21
N ILE A 424 1.84 -8.20 -30.04
CA ILE A 424 3.09 -8.27 -30.81
C ILE A 424 2.77 -8.45 -32.30
N TYR A 425 1.85 -9.36 -32.61
CA TYR A 425 1.44 -9.64 -33.98
C TYR A 425 0.82 -8.43 -34.68
N SER A 426 -0.09 -7.75 -34.01
CA SER A 426 -0.73 -6.55 -34.57
C SER A 426 0.28 -5.43 -34.80
N GLY A 427 1.23 -5.23 -33.87
CA GLY A 427 2.32 -4.28 -34.03
C GLY A 427 3.23 -4.61 -35.23
N LEU A 428 3.70 -5.85 -35.33
CA LEU A 428 4.53 -6.31 -36.47
C LEU A 428 3.82 -6.17 -37.80
N HIS A 429 2.51 -6.45 -37.86
CA HIS A 429 1.73 -6.26 -39.07
C HIS A 429 1.54 -4.78 -39.45
N GLN A 430 1.40 -3.90 -38.44
CA GLN A 430 1.30 -2.46 -38.69
C GLN A 430 2.61 -1.90 -39.23
N ASP A 431 3.76 -2.32 -38.67
CA ASP A 431 5.10 -1.93 -39.15
C ASP A 431 5.41 -2.50 -40.54
N THR A 432 4.87 -3.66 -40.85
CA THR A 432 4.96 -4.26 -42.18
C THR A 432 4.17 -3.45 -43.22
N LYS A 433 2.93 -3.01 -42.87
CA LYS A 433 2.12 -2.14 -43.72
C LYS A 433 2.73 -0.76 -43.88
N GLY A 434 3.44 -0.26 -42.88
CA GLY A 434 4.21 0.99 -42.93
C GLY A 434 5.52 0.90 -43.74
N GLY A 435 5.88 -0.27 -44.27
CA GLY A 435 7.10 -0.47 -45.03
C GLY A 435 8.40 -0.54 -44.20
N LEU A 436 8.31 -0.52 -42.88
CA LEU A 436 9.46 -0.60 -41.97
C LEU A 436 10.03 -2.02 -41.86
N LEU A 437 9.18 -3.05 -41.92
CA LEU A 437 9.59 -4.45 -41.82
C LEU A 437 9.26 -5.24 -43.10
N SER A 438 10.17 -6.12 -43.51
CA SER A 438 9.92 -7.04 -44.61
C SER A 438 8.89 -8.10 -44.24
N PRO A 439 7.84 -8.33 -45.06
CA PRO A 439 6.84 -9.36 -44.81
C PRO A 439 7.43 -10.75 -44.59
N GLN A 440 8.51 -11.09 -45.35
CA GLN A 440 9.19 -12.38 -45.24
C GLN A 440 9.88 -12.59 -43.89
N VAL A 441 10.44 -11.55 -43.30
CA VAL A 441 11.08 -11.59 -41.97
C VAL A 441 10.03 -11.81 -40.90
N VAL A 442 8.93 -11.06 -40.98
CA VAL A 442 7.83 -11.18 -40.03
C VAL A 442 7.18 -12.56 -40.06
N GLU A 443 6.92 -13.08 -41.30
CA GLU A 443 6.34 -14.41 -41.46
C GLU A 443 7.25 -15.52 -40.93
N ARG A 444 8.56 -15.40 -41.13
CA ARG A 444 9.54 -16.36 -40.60
C ARG A 444 9.61 -16.33 -39.07
N PHE A 445 9.63 -15.13 -38.47
CA PHE A 445 9.59 -14.95 -37.05
C PHE A 445 8.34 -15.57 -36.45
N VAL A 446 7.21 -15.30 -37.03
CA VAL A 446 5.90 -15.83 -36.65
C VAL A 446 5.85 -17.34 -36.66
N ARG A 447 6.32 -17.96 -37.75
CA ARG A 447 6.39 -19.42 -37.86
C ARG A 447 7.33 -20.06 -36.82
N GLN A 448 8.44 -19.43 -36.51
CA GLN A 448 9.40 -19.92 -35.51
C GLN A 448 8.87 -19.75 -34.07
N SER A 449 8.10 -18.69 -33.82
CA SER A 449 7.54 -18.39 -32.49
C SER A 449 6.23 -19.12 -32.20
N ALA A 450 5.52 -19.59 -33.24
CA ALA A 450 4.23 -20.28 -33.09
C ALA A 450 4.27 -21.50 -32.15
N PRO A 451 5.33 -22.34 -32.10
CA PRO A 451 5.40 -23.44 -31.12
C PRO A 451 5.49 -22.99 -29.67
N LEU A 452 6.09 -21.81 -29.40
CA LEU A 452 6.22 -21.24 -28.06
C LEU A 452 4.86 -20.77 -27.49
N VAL A 453 3.91 -20.48 -28.39
CA VAL A 453 2.56 -20.01 -28.04
C VAL A 453 1.57 -21.18 -27.89
N ARG A 454 1.83 -22.30 -28.53
CA ARG A 454 1.04 -23.52 -28.36
C ARG A 454 1.38 -24.15 -27.03
N THR A 455 0.82 -23.59 -25.95
CA THR A 455 0.81 -24.32 -24.67
C THR A 455 0.10 -25.67 -24.87
N PRO A 456 0.67 -26.79 -24.38
CA PRO A 456 -0.03 -28.07 -24.43
C PRO A 456 -1.40 -27.91 -23.79
N SER A 457 -2.44 -28.24 -24.51
CA SER A 457 -3.77 -28.33 -23.96
C SER A 457 -3.78 -29.53 -22.98
N THR A 458 -3.38 -29.29 -21.74
CA THR A 458 -3.74 -30.19 -20.66
C THR A 458 -5.26 -30.12 -20.59
N GLY A 459 -5.91 -31.23 -20.93
CA GLY A 459 -7.33 -31.39 -21.23
C GLY A 459 -8.32 -31.12 -20.07
N GLN A 460 -8.06 -30.12 -19.23
CA GLN A 460 -9.05 -29.55 -18.35
C GLN A 460 -9.76 -28.42 -19.10
N THR A 461 -10.97 -28.72 -19.56
CA THR A 461 -11.93 -27.70 -19.99
C THR A 461 -12.21 -26.78 -18.81
N VAL A 462 -11.66 -25.58 -18.86
CA VAL A 462 -12.02 -24.52 -17.88
C VAL A 462 -13.52 -24.27 -18.09
N ASP A 463 -14.28 -24.34 -17.02
CA ASP A 463 -15.70 -24.00 -17.04
C ASP A 463 -15.87 -22.55 -17.53
N LYS A 464 -16.85 -22.33 -18.41
CA LYS A 464 -17.14 -21.00 -18.99
C LYS A 464 -17.36 -19.92 -17.93
N ASP A 465 -17.90 -20.30 -16.75
CA ASP A 465 -18.08 -19.37 -15.63
C ASP A 465 -16.73 -18.94 -15.02
N SER A 466 -15.79 -19.87 -14.92
CA SER A 466 -14.43 -19.60 -14.45
C SER A 466 -13.67 -18.69 -15.44
N GLU A 467 -13.83 -18.89 -16.74
CA GLU A 467 -13.21 -18.06 -17.77
C GLU A 467 -13.77 -16.63 -17.75
N LEU A 468 -15.09 -16.48 -17.59
CA LEU A 468 -15.73 -15.18 -17.41
C LEU A 468 -15.26 -14.47 -16.14
N ARG A 469 -15.15 -15.17 -15.01
CA ARG A 469 -14.63 -14.60 -13.74
C ARG A 469 -13.21 -14.08 -13.90
N ILE A 470 -12.33 -14.84 -14.57
CA ILE A 470 -10.94 -14.43 -14.82
C ILE A 470 -10.91 -13.18 -15.70
N GLY A 471 -11.72 -13.14 -16.76
CA GLY A 471 -11.83 -11.99 -17.65
C GLY A 471 -12.30 -10.73 -16.91
N LEU A 472 -13.36 -10.83 -16.11
CA LEU A 472 -13.88 -9.73 -15.30
C LEU A 472 -12.87 -9.28 -14.23
N ARG A 473 -12.20 -10.21 -13.55
CA ARG A 473 -11.15 -9.90 -12.58
C ARG A 473 -9.99 -9.12 -13.22
N SER A 474 -9.53 -9.56 -14.38
CA SER A 474 -8.49 -8.86 -15.15
C SER A 474 -8.92 -7.45 -15.56
N ALA A 475 -10.17 -7.28 -15.95
CA ALA A 475 -10.75 -6.00 -16.30
C ALA A 475 -10.77 -5.02 -15.10
N LEU A 476 -11.26 -5.49 -13.93
CA LEU A 476 -11.30 -4.70 -12.70
C LEU A 476 -9.91 -4.30 -12.19
N LEU A 477 -8.93 -5.19 -12.30
CA LEU A 477 -7.54 -4.89 -11.94
C LEU A 477 -6.94 -3.86 -12.91
N SER A 478 -7.24 -3.96 -14.22
CA SER A 478 -6.80 -2.98 -15.21
C SER A 478 -7.41 -1.60 -14.97
N GLU A 479 -8.67 -1.55 -14.54
CA GLU A 479 -9.36 -0.33 -14.12
C GLU A 479 -8.69 0.29 -12.89
N GLY A 480 -8.33 -0.52 -11.89
CA GLY A 480 -7.60 -0.07 -10.70
C GLY A 480 -6.24 0.54 -11.04
N LEU A 481 -5.49 -0.10 -11.94
CA LEU A 481 -4.21 0.43 -12.44
C LEU A 481 -4.38 1.75 -13.20
N PHE A 482 -5.45 1.89 -13.99
CA PHE A 482 -5.77 3.17 -14.64
C PHE A 482 -5.93 4.29 -13.62
N TYR A 483 -6.63 4.07 -12.50
CA TYR A 483 -6.79 5.09 -11.46
C TYR A 483 -5.48 5.41 -10.75
N GLU A 484 -4.60 4.42 -10.52
CA GLU A 484 -3.26 4.65 -9.94
C GLU A 484 -2.45 5.59 -10.83
N VAL A 485 -2.40 5.34 -12.14
CA VAL A 485 -1.71 6.21 -13.09
C VAL A 485 -2.33 7.62 -13.11
N GLN A 486 -3.67 7.73 -13.06
CA GLN A 486 -4.33 9.05 -13.05
C GLN A 486 -4.02 9.86 -11.79
N VAL A 487 -3.84 9.22 -10.63
CA VAL A 487 -3.39 9.89 -9.39
C VAL A 487 -1.93 10.29 -9.49
N GLU A 488 -1.07 9.40 -9.95
CA GLU A 488 0.36 9.68 -10.13
C GLU A 488 0.57 10.85 -11.11
N ASP A 489 -0.23 10.92 -12.16
CA ASP A 489 -0.24 12.02 -13.12
C ASP A 489 -0.90 13.30 -12.56
N GLY A 490 -1.46 13.29 -11.36
CA GLY A 490 -2.15 14.44 -10.76
C GLY A 490 -3.51 14.77 -11.38
N LEU A 491 -4.01 13.94 -12.30
CA LEU A 491 -5.30 14.13 -12.97
C LEU A 491 -6.49 13.75 -12.07
N LEU A 492 -6.28 12.82 -11.14
CA LEU A 492 -7.27 12.34 -10.20
C LEU A 492 -6.90 12.78 -8.78
N ALA A 493 -7.82 13.45 -8.10
CA ALA A 493 -7.59 13.86 -6.71
C ALA A 493 -7.56 12.65 -5.76
N LYS A 494 -6.62 12.65 -4.81
CA LYS A 494 -6.38 11.56 -3.86
C LYS A 494 -7.63 11.05 -3.12
N PRO A 495 -8.52 11.93 -2.59
CA PRO A 495 -9.75 11.45 -1.93
C PRO A 495 -10.67 10.67 -2.86
N ILE A 496 -10.78 11.10 -4.13
CA ILE A 496 -11.62 10.44 -5.15
C ILE A 496 -11.01 9.08 -5.53
N TYR A 497 -9.68 9.02 -5.67
CA TYR A 497 -8.97 7.76 -5.90
C TYR A 497 -9.24 6.72 -4.80
N LEU A 498 -9.24 7.15 -3.54
CA LEU A 498 -9.55 6.24 -2.43
C LEU A 498 -10.95 5.66 -2.52
N ASP A 499 -11.93 6.46 -2.91
CA ASP A 499 -13.31 6.00 -3.12
C ASP A 499 -13.38 4.99 -4.29
N LEU A 500 -12.71 5.28 -5.40
CA LEU A 500 -12.66 4.40 -6.58
C LEU A 500 -11.91 3.10 -6.28
N LYS A 501 -10.77 3.17 -5.59
CA LYS A 501 -10.01 2.01 -5.16
C LYS A 501 -10.83 1.11 -4.24
N HIS A 502 -11.55 1.70 -3.29
CA HIS A 502 -12.44 0.96 -2.40
C HIS A 502 -13.56 0.28 -3.19
N PHE A 503 -14.20 0.99 -4.11
CA PHE A 503 -15.25 0.44 -4.96
C PHE A 503 -14.75 -0.70 -5.85
N THR A 504 -13.59 -0.55 -6.49
CA THR A 504 -12.98 -1.62 -7.30
C THR A 504 -12.69 -2.86 -6.46
N GLN A 505 -12.22 -2.67 -5.21
CA GLN A 505 -11.96 -3.78 -4.29
C GLN A 505 -13.23 -4.48 -3.83
N GLU A 506 -14.29 -3.73 -3.52
CA GLU A 506 -15.60 -4.32 -3.21
C GLU A 506 -16.16 -5.12 -4.40
N ARG A 507 -15.96 -4.63 -5.63
CA ARG A 507 -16.37 -5.34 -6.85
C ARG A 507 -15.60 -6.64 -7.03
N LEU A 508 -14.29 -6.66 -6.75
CA LEU A 508 -13.47 -7.86 -6.75
C LEU A 508 -13.96 -8.87 -5.70
N GLU A 509 -14.27 -8.41 -4.50
CA GLU A 509 -14.81 -9.26 -3.43
C GLU A 509 -16.19 -9.85 -3.79
N VAL A 510 -17.08 -9.05 -4.37
CA VAL A 510 -18.39 -9.53 -4.85
C VAL A 510 -18.22 -10.55 -5.97
N LEU A 511 -17.29 -10.34 -6.90
CA LEU A 511 -16.98 -11.27 -7.97
C LEU A 511 -16.51 -12.63 -7.41
N ASP A 512 -15.61 -12.58 -6.41
CA ASP A 512 -15.04 -13.78 -5.78
C ASP A 512 -16.07 -14.55 -4.93
N THR A 513 -16.97 -13.84 -4.22
CA THR A 513 -17.94 -14.45 -3.28
C THR A 513 -19.29 -14.78 -3.90
N SER A 514 -19.83 -13.88 -4.73
CA SER A 514 -21.22 -13.93 -5.21
C SER A 514 -21.33 -14.11 -6.73
N GLY A 515 -20.22 -14.05 -7.44
CA GLY A 515 -20.13 -14.31 -8.88
C GLY A 515 -20.50 -13.12 -9.78
N PRO A 516 -20.42 -13.31 -11.11
CA PRO A 516 -20.56 -12.23 -12.11
C PRO A 516 -21.89 -11.49 -12.07
N ASN A 517 -22.98 -12.22 -11.81
CA ASN A 517 -24.35 -11.63 -11.84
C ASN A 517 -24.57 -10.61 -10.70
N ALA A 518 -23.96 -10.82 -9.55
CA ALA A 518 -24.04 -9.90 -8.42
C ALA A 518 -23.24 -8.61 -8.68
N LEU A 519 -22.18 -8.69 -9.48
CA LEU A 519 -21.38 -7.53 -9.90
C LEU A 519 -22.19 -6.49 -10.65
N ALA A 520 -23.02 -6.93 -11.60
CA ALA A 520 -23.85 -6.07 -12.44
C ALA A 520 -24.93 -5.27 -11.67
N MET A 521 -25.23 -5.63 -10.43
CA MET A 521 -26.23 -4.93 -9.59
C MET A 521 -25.61 -3.92 -8.62
N LYS A 522 -24.27 -3.86 -8.52
CA LYS A 522 -23.62 -3.01 -7.55
C LYS A 522 -23.57 -1.56 -8.01
N ARG A 523 -24.17 -0.67 -7.22
CA ARG A 523 -24.14 0.77 -7.46
C ARG A 523 -22.95 1.41 -6.74
N PHE A 524 -22.36 2.41 -7.36
CA PHE A 524 -21.33 3.21 -6.70
C PHE A 524 -21.94 3.96 -5.50
N ALA A 525 -21.31 3.79 -4.34
CA ALA A 525 -21.65 4.50 -3.11
C ALA A 525 -20.38 4.96 -2.41
N MET A 526 -20.41 6.14 -1.81
CA MET A 526 -19.30 6.66 -1.02
C MET A 526 -19.13 5.88 0.29
N HIS A 527 -17.93 5.93 0.86
CA HIS A 527 -17.56 5.19 2.07
C HIS A 527 -18.55 5.42 3.23
N PRO A 528 -18.93 4.37 4.01
CA PRO A 528 -19.92 4.47 5.09
C PRO A 528 -19.62 5.49 6.18
N VAL A 529 -18.34 5.75 6.45
CA VAL A 529 -17.90 6.74 7.46
C VAL A 529 -18.40 8.14 7.14
N ASP A 530 -18.50 8.48 5.84
CA ASP A 530 -19.00 9.79 5.40
C ASP A 530 -20.50 9.95 5.67
N ARG A 531 -21.29 8.85 5.69
CA ARG A 531 -22.73 8.89 6.03
C ARG A 531 -22.99 9.13 7.52
N PHE A 532 -22.11 8.65 8.40
CA PHE A 532 -22.26 8.84 9.85
C PHE A 532 -22.15 10.33 10.23
N TRP A 533 -21.16 11.02 9.64
CA TRP A 533 -20.95 12.44 9.88
C TRP A 533 -22.07 13.32 9.29
N ASP A 534 -22.72 12.92 8.19
CA ASP A 534 -23.83 13.65 7.61
C ASP A 534 -25.04 13.68 8.52
N ASN A 535 -25.44 12.53 9.05
CA ASN A 535 -26.61 12.44 9.94
C ASN A 535 -26.39 13.24 11.23
N TRP A 536 -25.13 13.37 11.66
CA TRP A 536 -24.77 14.15 12.85
C TRP A 536 -24.74 15.67 12.57
N LEU A 537 -24.27 16.09 11.40
CA LEU A 537 -24.20 17.50 10.98
C LEU A 537 -25.58 18.08 10.59
N GLU A 538 -26.50 17.24 10.16
CA GLU A 538 -27.87 17.64 9.80
C GLU A 538 -28.63 18.34 10.94
N GLY A 539 -28.25 18.06 12.20
CA GLY A 539 -28.84 18.66 13.41
C GLY A 539 -28.23 20.00 13.85
N ILE A 540 -27.10 20.47 13.28
CA ILE A 540 -26.33 21.56 13.91
C ILE A 540 -26.52 22.93 13.26
N THR A 541 -26.42 23.10 11.96
CA THR A 541 -26.72 24.38 11.26
C THR A 541 -27.02 24.21 9.78
N PRO A 542 -28.10 24.82 9.22
CA PRO A 542 -28.49 24.67 7.81
C PRO A 542 -27.43 25.14 6.80
N LYS A 543 -26.71 26.23 7.07
CA LYS A 543 -25.68 26.76 6.16
C LYS A 543 -24.45 25.86 6.06
N LEU A 544 -24.01 25.27 7.18
CA LEU A 544 -22.90 24.33 7.21
C LEU A 544 -23.26 23.01 6.51
N TYR A 545 -24.48 22.55 6.70
CA TYR A 545 -25.03 21.38 6.04
C TYR A 545 -25.01 21.51 4.50
N ILE A 546 -25.44 22.65 3.96
CA ILE A 546 -25.43 22.89 2.50
C ILE A 546 -24.01 22.81 1.96
N SER A 547 -23.04 23.47 2.59
CA SER A 547 -21.65 23.49 2.11
C SER A 547 -20.96 22.12 2.20
N VAL A 548 -21.30 21.31 3.19
CA VAL A 548 -20.81 19.93 3.34
C VAL A 548 -21.43 19.02 2.30
N LYS A 549 -22.75 19.14 2.09
CA LYS A 549 -23.50 18.37 1.09
C LYS A 549 -23.03 18.69 -0.34
N GLU A 550 -22.78 19.94 -0.66
CA GLU A 550 -22.30 20.37 -1.97
C GLU A 550 -20.88 19.84 -2.24
N ARG A 551 -19.97 19.91 -1.26
CA ARG A 551 -18.64 19.29 -1.34
C ARG A 551 -18.72 17.78 -1.57
N ARG A 552 -19.65 17.10 -0.91
CA ARG A 552 -19.87 15.68 -1.06
C ARG A 552 -20.43 15.32 -2.42
N LEU A 553 -21.42 16.06 -2.92
CA LEU A 553 -21.98 15.86 -4.25
C LEU A 553 -20.94 16.10 -5.34
N ARG A 554 -20.10 17.12 -5.19
CA ARG A 554 -18.97 17.36 -6.10
C ARG A 554 -17.99 16.18 -6.08
N ARG A 555 -17.64 15.64 -4.91
CA ARG A 555 -16.78 14.46 -4.79
C ARG A 555 -17.41 13.22 -5.43
N LEU A 556 -18.70 12.98 -5.21
CA LEU A 556 -19.44 11.89 -5.82
C LEU A 556 -19.49 12.02 -7.35
N LEU A 557 -19.79 13.20 -7.86
CA LEU A 557 -19.84 13.49 -9.30
C LEU A 557 -18.47 13.30 -9.94
N ALA A 558 -17.42 13.77 -9.30
CA ALA A 558 -16.04 13.56 -9.74
C ALA A 558 -15.65 12.07 -9.75
N ALA A 559 -16.05 11.30 -8.74
CA ALA A 559 -15.81 9.88 -8.70
C ALA A 559 -16.52 9.13 -9.83
N LEU A 560 -17.80 9.47 -10.10
CA LEU A 560 -18.56 8.89 -11.21
C LEU A 560 -17.96 9.27 -12.58
N PHE A 561 -17.50 10.52 -12.73
CA PHE A 561 -16.81 10.97 -13.94
C PHE A 561 -15.55 10.16 -14.24
N HIS A 562 -14.71 9.93 -13.23
CA HIS A 562 -13.51 9.13 -13.40
C HIS A 562 -13.80 7.63 -13.53
N LEU A 563 -14.87 7.13 -12.89
CA LEU A 563 -15.32 5.75 -12.99
C LEU A 563 -15.79 5.44 -14.42
N GLU A 564 -16.58 6.32 -15.03
CA GLU A 564 -16.99 6.20 -16.43
C GLU A 564 -15.79 6.15 -17.36
N ARG A 565 -14.82 7.04 -17.16
CA ARG A 565 -13.57 7.05 -17.96
C ARG A 565 -12.75 5.78 -17.77
N GLY A 566 -12.66 5.25 -16.56
CA GLY A 566 -11.96 3.99 -16.26
C GLY A 566 -12.60 2.80 -16.96
N LEU A 567 -13.94 2.73 -16.95
CA LEU A 567 -14.70 1.68 -17.63
C LEU A 567 -14.53 1.76 -19.14
N HIS A 568 -14.62 2.95 -19.76
CA HIS A 568 -14.34 3.11 -21.18
C HIS A 568 -12.92 2.70 -21.56
N HIS A 569 -11.92 3.09 -20.75
CA HIS A 569 -10.52 2.68 -20.97
C HIS A 569 -10.35 1.15 -20.97
N VAL A 570 -11.09 0.46 -20.13
CA VAL A 570 -11.07 -1.01 -20.06
C VAL A 570 -11.85 -1.62 -21.23
N LEU A 571 -13.05 -1.12 -21.53
CA LEU A 571 -13.89 -1.61 -22.63
C LEU A 571 -13.20 -1.52 -24.00
N ASP A 572 -12.44 -0.46 -24.27
CA ASP A 572 -11.67 -0.29 -25.51
C ASP A 572 -10.56 -1.34 -25.68
N ARG A 573 -10.16 -2.03 -24.60
CA ARG A 573 -9.06 -2.98 -24.59
C ARG A 573 -9.47 -4.44 -24.44
N ILE A 574 -10.75 -4.71 -24.21
CA ILE A 574 -11.29 -6.07 -24.06
C ILE A 574 -11.72 -6.60 -25.41
N ALA A 575 -11.14 -7.77 -25.78
CA ALA A 575 -11.50 -8.51 -26.99
C ALA A 575 -12.61 -9.55 -26.75
N ASP A 576 -12.81 -9.99 -25.50
CA ASP A 576 -13.82 -10.99 -25.14
C ASP A 576 -15.22 -10.36 -25.08
N GLU A 577 -16.10 -10.77 -26.00
CA GLU A 577 -17.47 -10.25 -26.15
C GLU A 577 -18.34 -10.53 -24.91
N THR A 578 -18.11 -11.65 -24.21
CA THR A 578 -18.86 -12.02 -23.02
C THR A 578 -18.51 -11.10 -21.85
N VAL A 579 -17.22 -10.90 -21.59
CA VAL A 579 -16.71 -9.97 -20.59
C VAL A 579 -17.15 -8.55 -20.90
N ARG A 580 -17.04 -8.17 -22.17
CA ARG A 580 -17.44 -6.84 -22.67
C ARG A 580 -18.91 -6.56 -22.39
N SER A 581 -19.81 -7.49 -22.72
CA SER A 581 -21.25 -7.32 -22.51
C SER A 581 -21.65 -7.16 -21.04
N TYR A 582 -20.89 -7.75 -20.11
CA TYR A 582 -21.09 -7.54 -18.68
C TYR A 582 -20.68 -6.14 -18.24
N LEU A 583 -19.52 -5.68 -18.68
CA LEU A 583 -19.01 -4.35 -18.33
C LEU A 583 -19.81 -3.22 -19.00
N GLU A 584 -20.33 -3.42 -20.20
CA GLU A 584 -21.22 -2.46 -20.88
C GLU A 584 -22.53 -2.25 -20.10
N ARG A 585 -23.10 -3.31 -19.54
CA ARG A 585 -24.28 -3.21 -18.66
C ARG A 585 -23.97 -2.41 -17.39
N GLU A 586 -22.83 -2.65 -16.79
CA GLU A 586 -22.37 -1.90 -15.62
C GLU A 586 -22.12 -0.43 -15.97
N ALA A 587 -21.39 -0.18 -17.06
CA ALA A 587 -21.12 1.17 -17.56
C ALA A 587 -22.41 1.94 -17.82
N HIS A 588 -23.44 1.30 -18.39
CA HIS A 588 -24.74 1.92 -18.60
C HIS A 588 -25.41 2.38 -17.29
N LEU A 589 -25.37 1.55 -16.23
CA LEU A 589 -25.93 1.91 -14.92
C LEU A 589 -25.19 3.10 -14.29
N ILE A 590 -23.86 3.11 -14.39
CA ILE A 590 -23.02 4.20 -13.90
C ILE A 590 -23.27 5.47 -14.69
N TYR A 591 -23.35 5.37 -16.01
CA TYR A 591 -23.70 6.48 -16.90
C TYR A 591 -25.07 7.09 -16.55
N MET A 592 -26.08 6.27 -16.31
CA MET A 592 -27.41 6.75 -15.88
C MET A 592 -27.34 7.47 -14.52
N GLN A 593 -26.55 6.96 -13.57
CA GLN A 593 -26.35 7.61 -12.27
C GLN A 593 -25.61 8.95 -12.44
N TYR A 594 -24.57 8.98 -13.27
CA TYR A 594 -23.80 10.17 -13.61
C TYR A 594 -24.68 11.24 -14.27
N THR A 595 -25.41 10.88 -15.33
CA THR A 595 -26.28 11.79 -16.08
C THR A 595 -27.39 12.40 -15.19
N LYS A 596 -27.97 11.58 -14.31
CA LYS A 596 -28.97 12.07 -13.34
C LYS A 596 -28.41 13.16 -12.42
N LEU A 597 -27.18 13.01 -11.96
CA LEU A 597 -26.54 14.03 -11.13
C LEU A 597 -26.08 15.25 -11.95
N CYS A 598 -25.63 15.06 -13.18
CA CYS A 598 -25.25 16.15 -14.07
C CYS A 598 -26.44 17.07 -14.37
N THR A 599 -27.62 16.50 -14.63
CA THR A 599 -28.81 17.27 -14.86
C THR A 599 -29.35 17.99 -13.62
N ALA A 600 -29.17 17.35 -12.44
CA ALA A 600 -29.60 17.95 -11.18
C ALA A 600 -28.64 19.06 -10.68
N TYR A 601 -27.34 18.95 -10.99
CA TYR A 601 -26.28 19.85 -10.48
C TYR A 601 -25.32 20.28 -11.60
N PRO A 602 -25.77 21.01 -12.64
CA PRO A 602 -24.93 21.36 -13.79
C PRO A 602 -23.72 22.22 -13.40
N HIS A 603 -23.81 23.09 -12.38
CA HIS A 603 -22.68 23.89 -11.89
C HIS A 603 -21.56 23.04 -11.29
N LEU A 604 -21.89 21.94 -10.58
CA LEU A 604 -20.89 21.01 -10.06
C LEU A 604 -20.20 20.22 -11.18
N LEU A 605 -20.94 19.92 -12.25
CA LEU A 605 -20.39 19.29 -13.44
C LEU A 605 -19.29 20.17 -14.08
N PHE A 606 -19.58 21.45 -14.30
CA PHE A 606 -18.61 22.40 -14.85
C PHE A 606 -17.35 22.50 -13.99
N GLN A 607 -17.51 22.51 -12.66
CA GLN A 607 -16.35 22.50 -11.75
C GLN A 607 -15.52 21.23 -11.91
N VAL A 608 -16.13 20.04 -11.89
CA VAL A 608 -15.43 18.76 -12.01
C VAL A 608 -14.70 18.64 -13.35
N GLN A 609 -15.35 18.99 -14.43
CA GLN A 609 -14.76 18.95 -15.78
C GLN A 609 -13.67 20.02 -15.93
N GLY A 610 -13.90 21.22 -15.41
CA GLY A 610 -12.93 22.30 -15.42
C GLY A 610 -11.66 21.96 -14.63
N ASP A 611 -11.80 21.42 -13.43
CA ASP A 611 -10.66 20.92 -12.62
C ASP A 611 -9.87 19.86 -13.40
N PHE A 612 -10.55 18.93 -14.08
CA PHE A 612 -9.91 17.91 -14.87
C PHE A 612 -9.15 18.48 -16.08
N ILE A 613 -9.77 19.40 -16.83
CA ILE A 613 -9.16 20.04 -18.00
C ILE A 613 -7.91 20.81 -17.58
N THR A 614 -7.99 21.61 -16.52
CA THR A 614 -6.87 22.40 -16.00
C THR A 614 -5.68 21.49 -15.62
N ARG A 615 -5.93 20.42 -14.87
CA ARG A 615 -4.90 19.42 -14.50
C ARG A 615 -4.30 18.73 -15.72
N SER A 616 -5.13 18.39 -16.72
CA SER A 616 -4.67 17.76 -17.94
C SER A 616 -3.78 18.68 -18.78
N LEU A 617 -4.11 19.95 -18.87
CA LEU A 617 -3.28 20.96 -19.53
C LEU A 617 -1.94 21.14 -18.82
N GLY A 618 -1.97 21.28 -17.51
CA GLY A 618 -0.72 21.39 -16.69
C GLY A 618 0.20 20.20 -16.93
N LEU A 619 -0.33 18.97 -16.85
CA LEU A 619 0.44 17.74 -17.08
C LEU A 619 1.03 17.68 -18.53
N GLN A 620 0.22 18.00 -19.53
CA GLN A 620 0.71 17.99 -20.92
C GLN A 620 1.79 19.03 -21.15
N THR A 621 1.62 20.22 -20.57
CA THR A 621 2.63 21.29 -20.62
C THR A 621 3.92 20.88 -19.95
N GLU A 622 3.86 20.32 -18.74
CA GLU A 622 5.03 19.84 -18.02
C GLU A 622 5.78 18.76 -18.82
N ARG A 623 5.06 17.76 -19.34
CA ARG A 623 5.64 16.70 -20.15
C ARG A 623 6.29 17.23 -21.44
N TRP A 624 5.68 18.19 -22.10
CA TRP A 624 6.23 18.80 -23.30
C TRP A 624 7.48 19.63 -22.98
N LEU A 625 7.43 20.46 -21.94
CA LEU A 625 8.56 21.25 -21.49
C LEU A 625 9.76 20.39 -21.11
N ASP A 626 9.52 19.32 -20.32
CA ASP A 626 10.59 18.41 -19.90
C ASP A 626 11.23 17.67 -21.07
N ARG A 627 10.44 17.17 -22.01
CA ARG A 627 10.96 16.52 -23.22
C ARG A 627 11.77 17.51 -24.06
N SER A 628 11.23 18.70 -24.29
CA SER A 628 11.87 19.74 -25.12
C SER A 628 13.16 20.24 -24.48
N TYR A 629 13.22 20.37 -23.16
CA TYR A 629 14.44 20.75 -22.45
C TYR A 629 15.49 19.63 -22.48
N LYS A 630 15.09 18.39 -22.17
CA LYS A 630 16.01 17.22 -22.19
C LYS A 630 16.55 16.91 -23.58
N SER A 631 15.78 17.18 -24.62
CA SER A 631 16.24 17.04 -26.03
C SER A 631 17.09 18.23 -26.51
N GLY A 632 17.28 19.27 -25.72
CA GLY A 632 17.98 20.47 -26.10
C GLY A 632 17.21 21.40 -27.06
N LEU A 633 15.92 21.15 -27.29
CA LEU A 633 15.08 21.95 -28.19
C LEU A 633 14.84 23.36 -27.62
N ILE A 634 14.72 23.48 -26.30
CA ILE A 634 14.51 24.74 -25.60
C ILE A 634 15.56 24.94 -24.50
N THR A 635 15.94 26.22 -24.28
CA THR A 635 16.82 26.59 -23.18
C THR A 635 16.05 26.67 -21.84
N ARG A 636 16.76 26.65 -20.72
CA ARG A 636 16.15 26.81 -19.39
C ARG A 636 15.38 28.12 -19.24
N ALA A 637 15.84 29.19 -19.87
CA ALA A 637 15.15 30.49 -19.87
C ALA A 637 13.79 30.41 -20.57
N VAL A 638 13.73 29.74 -21.74
CA VAL A 638 12.47 29.51 -22.47
C VAL A 638 11.56 28.59 -21.68
N TYR A 639 12.09 27.53 -21.08
CA TYR A 639 11.34 26.63 -20.18
C TYR A 639 10.62 27.42 -19.09
N ASN A 640 11.37 28.24 -18.34
CA ASN A 640 10.81 29.01 -17.22
C ASN A 640 9.74 29.99 -17.70
N LYS A 641 9.96 30.67 -18.83
CA LYS A 641 9.02 31.67 -19.36
C LYS A 641 7.71 31.03 -19.84
N VAL A 642 7.77 29.88 -20.50
CA VAL A 642 6.59 29.13 -20.94
C VAL A 642 5.83 28.59 -19.73
N ALA A 643 6.53 28.00 -18.73
CA ALA A 643 5.93 27.53 -17.50
C ALA A 643 5.18 28.63 -16.75
N GLU A 644 5.79 29.82 -16.63
CA GLU A 644 5.16 30.99 -15.99
C GLU A 644 3.92 31.45 -16.75
N THR A 645 3.98 31.52 -18.09
CA THR A 645 2.85 31.93 -18.93
C THR A 645 1.66 30.98 -18.78
N VAL A 646 1.92 29.64 -18.77
CA VAL A 646 0.87 28.63 -18.60
C VAL A 646 0.28 28.68 -17.20
N ALA A 647 1.11 28.84 -16.15
CA ALA A 647 0.62 28.99 -14.78
C ALA A 647 -0.27 30.23 -14.59
N GLN A 648 0.04 31.34 -15.26
CA GLN A 648 -0.82 32.51 -15.27
C GLN A 648 -2.16 32.22 -15.94
N GLN A 649 -2.16 31.49 -17.05
CA GLN A 649 -3.37 31.11 -17.77
C GLN A 649 -4.22 30.12 -16.98
N GLU A 650 -3.61 29.16 -16.29
CA GLU A 650 -4.30 28.26 -15.37
C GLU A 650 -4.99 29.01 -14.24
N ASN A 651 -4.34 29.98 -13.63
CA ASN A 651 -4.92 30.82 -12.58
C ASN A 651 -6.12 31.64 -13.09
N MET A 652 -6.03 32.19 -14.30
CA MET A 652 -7.15 32.89 -14.94
C MET A 652 -8.31 31.96 -15.22
N THR A 653 -8.05 30.75 -15.69
CA THR A 653 -9.07 29.73 -15.96
C THR A 653 -9.75 29.30 -14.66
N MET A 654 -9.00 29.08 -13.59
CA MET A 654 -9.56 28.77 -12.27
C MET A 654 -10.44 29.91 -11.74
N GLN A 655 -10.01 31.16 -11.86
CA GLN A 655 -10.84 32.33 -11.48
C GLN A 655 -12.12 32.44 -12.31
N MET A 656 -12.08 32.08 -13.60
CA MET A 656 -13.27 32.02 -14.43
C MET A 656 -14.21 30.89 -13.97
N LEU A 657 -13.69 29.69 -13.67
CA LEU A 657 -14.48 28.57 -13.15
C LEU A 657 -15.09 28.89 -11.79
N ASP A 658 -14.39 29.63 -10.93
CA ASP A 658 -14.92 30.13 -9.65
C ASP A 658 -16.12 31.07 -9.83
N ARG A 659 -16.18 31.84 -10.91
CA ARG A 659 -17.33 32.69 -11.22
C ARG A 659 -18.60 31.88 -11.63
N PHE A 660 -18.42 30.63 -12.09
CA PHE A 660 -19.55 29.73 -12.37
C PHE A 660 -20.02 28.96 -11.11
N GLN A 661 -19.48 29.27 -9.94
CA GLN A 661 -19.74 28.47 -8.72
C GLN A 661 -21.18 28.56 -8.20
N HIS A 662 -21.86 29.67 -8.41
CA HIS A 662 -23.25 29.80 -7.99
C HIS A 662 -24.04 30.61 -9.07
N PRO A 663 -25.01 29.98 -9.70
CA PRO A 663 -25.92 30.78 -10.53
C PRO A 663 -26.56 31.84 -9.64
N VAL A 664 -26.30 33.11 -9.96
CA VAL A 664 -26.88 34.23 -9.26
C VAL A 664 -28.39 34.12 -9.41
N PRO A 665 -29.20 34.41 -8.39
CA PRO A 665 -30.66 34.32 -8.50
C PRO A 665 -31.22 35.06 -9.73
N SER A 666 -30.65 36.21 -10.07
CA SER A 666 -31.01 36.98 -11.28
C SER A 666 -30.82 36.19 -12.57
N ASP A 667 -29.72 35.44 -12.72
CA ASP A 667 -29.43 34.66 -13.94
C ASP A 667 -30.40 33.48 -14.09
N LEU A 668 -30.72 32.79 -13.00
CA LEU A 668 -31.67 31.67 -12.98
C LEU A 668 -33.11 32.17 -13.32
N ILE A 669 -33.51 33.28 -12.72
CA ILE A 669 -34.82 33.87 -12.95
C ILE A 669 -34.91 34.36 -14.40
N ALA A 670 -33.87 35.01 -14.95
CA ALA A 670 -33.83 35.47 -16.33
C ALA A 670 -33.97 34.35 -17.36
N HIS A 671 -33.45 33.15 -17.08
CA HIS A 671 -33.53 32.00 -17.99
C HIS A 671 -34.78 31.14 -17.81
N ALA A 672 -35.51 31.30 -16.71
CA ALA A 672 -36.73 30.55 -16.46
C ALA A 672 -37.86 31.04 -17.38
N LYS A 673 -38.56 30.10 -18.06
CA LYS A 673 -39.58 30.41 -19.09
C LYS A 673 -40.56 31.51 -18.76
N PRO A 674 -41.12 31.66 -17.54
CA PRO A 674 -42.06 32.74 -17.24
C PRO A 674 -41.41 34.12 -17.25
N PHE A 675 -40.09 34.25 -17.09
CA PHE A 675 -39.39 35.51 -16.81
C PHE A 675 -38.48 35.98 -17.95
N HIS A 676 -38.22 35.17 -18.98
CA HIS A 676 -37.19 35.43 -20.00
C HIS A 676 -37.45 36.67 -20.87
N GLN A 677 -38.65 37.25 -20.81
CA GLN A 677 -39.03 38.47 -21.55
C GLN A 677 -39.10 39.71 -20.66
N LEU A 678 -38.80 39.59 -19.35
CA LEU A 678 -38.84 40.70 -18.43
C LEU A 678 -37.59 41.58 -18.53
N PRO A 679 -37.73 42.91 -18.31
CA PRO A 679 -36.58 43.81 -18.21
C PRO A 679 -35.62 43.43 -17.10
N PRO A 680 -34.29 43.65 -17.25
CA PRO A 680 -33.29 43.32 -16.24
C PRO A 680 -33.51 43.93 -14.86
N GLU A 681 -34.15 45.10 -14.82
CA GLU A 681 -34.48 45.83 -13.58
C GLU A 681 -35.50 45.04 -12.75
N ILE A 682 -36.52 44.48 -13.39
CA ILE A 682 -37.57 43.66 -12.74
C ILE A 682 -36.95 42.32 -12.30
N ILE A 683 -36.12 41.72 -13.13
CA ILE A 683 -35.43 40.48 -12.79
C ILE A 683 -34.54 40.68 -11.55
N ASN A 684 -33.80 41.78 -11.46
CA ASN A 684 -32.97 42.09 -10.30
C ASN A 684 -33.81 42.35 -9.03
N ALA A 685 -34.97 43.01 -9.18
CA ALA A 685 -35.90 43.20 -8.06
C ALA A 685 -36.43 41.85 -7.53
N LEU A 686 -36.90 40.97 -8.43
CA LEU A 686 -37.36 39.62 -8.09
C LEU A 686 -36.25 38.78 -7.44
N ALA A 687 -35.01 38.88 -7.93
CA ALA A 687 -33.88 38.18 -7.40
C ALA A 687 -33.50 38.64 -5.99
N SER A 688 -33.69 39.93 -5.67
CA SER A 688 -33.41 40.46 -4.33
C SER A 688 -34.44 39.99 -3.27
N GLU A 689 -35.65 39.67 -3.69
CA GLU A 689 -36.72 39.16 -2.82
C GLU A 689 -36.81 37.64 -2.78
N ALA A 690 -36.10 36.95 -3.66
CA ALA A 690 -36.10 35.49 -3.77
C ALA A 690 -35.57 34.80 -2.48
N LYS A 691 -36.40 33.97 -1.87
CA LYS A 691 -36.07 33.26 -0.64
C LYS A 691 -35.61 31.84 -0.97
N PRO A 692 -34.36 31.46 -0.62
CA PRO A 692 -33.89 30.11 -0.83
C PRO A 692 -34.58 29.14 0.14
N ARG A 693 -35.03 27.98 -0.35
CA ARG A 693 -35.56 26.87 0.43
C ARG A 693 -34.88 25.57 0.00
N ILE A 694 -34.45 24.78 1.00
CA ILE A 694 -33.85 23.45 0.79
C ILE A 694 -34.96 22.42 0.90
N LEU A 695 -34.98 21.48 -0.07
CA LEU A 695 -35.94 20.38 -0.08
C LEU A 695 -35.15 19.06 0.01
N HIS A 696 -35.55 18.18 0.91
CA HIS A 696 -34.90 16.88 1.20
C HIS A 696 -35.47 15.76 0.31
N THR A 697 -34.72 14.67 0.18
CA THR A 697 -35.15 13.51 -0.61
C THR A 697 -36.48 12.96 -0.11
N GLY A 698 -37.45 12.85 -1.00
CA GLY A 698 -38.80 12.36 -0.66
C GLY A 698 -39.74 13.41 -0.06
N GLU A 699 -39.25 14.62 0.24
CA GLU A 699 -40.10 15.72 0.68
C GLU A 699 -41.09 16.08 -0.42
N VAL A 700 -42.36 16.20 -0.05
CA VAL A 700 -43.45 16.58 -0.94
C VAL A 700 -43.88 17.98 -0.60
N PHE A 701 -43.77 18.86 -1.56
CA PHE A 701 -44.23 20.23 -1.46
C PHE A 701 -45.56 20.36 -2.19
N ALA A 702 -46.64 20.69 -1.48
CA ALA A 702 -47.93 20.90 -2.09
C ALA A 702 -48.00 22.29 -2.76
N LEU A 703 -48.27 22.34 -4.06
CA LEU A 703 -48.40 23.59 -4.77
C LEU A 703 -49.75 24.30 -4.49
N ALA A 704 -50.79 23.53 -4.20
CA ALA A 704 -52.14 24.06 -3.91
C ALA A 704 -52.38 24.09 -2.38
N GLY A 705 -52.36 25.25 -1.79
CA GLY A 705 -52.86 25.50 -0.41
C GLY A 705 -51.84 25.96 0.63
N GLU A 706 -50.58 25.75 0.46
CA GLU A 706 -49.59 26.15 1.47
C GLU A 706 -48.90 27.48 1.19
N MET A 707 -49.03 28.03 -0.02
CA MET A 707 -48.21 29.19 -0.26
C MET A 707 -48.52 30.03 -1.47
N HIS A 708 -48.47 31.21 -1.19
CA HIS A 708 -47.85 32.27 -1.96
C HIS A 708 -48.27 32.37 -3.43
N SER A 709 -48.85 33.47 -3.73
CA SER A 709 -48.95 34.08 -5.05
C SER A 709 -47.59 34.22 -5.76
N GLY A 710 -46.81 33.12 -5.96
CA GLY A 710 -45.49 33.23 -6.50
C GLY A 710 -45.03 32.02 -7.31
N PHE A 711 -43.84 32.10 -7.83
CA PHE A 711 -43.16 31.06 -8.60
C PHE A 711 -42.11 30.30 -7.78
N ILE A 712 -41.90 29.04 -8.09
CA ILE A 712 -40.80 28.23 -7.58
C ILE A 712 -39.78 28.07 -8.70
N VAL A 713 -38.57 28.61 -8.53
CA VAL A 713 -37.46 28.47 -9.47
C VAL A 713 -36.46 27.50 -8.92
N ILE A 714 -36.10 26.46 -9.68
CA ILE A 714 -35.20 25.42 -9.23
C ILE A 714 -33.75 25.88 -9.40
N LYS A 715 -33.02 26.00 -8.29
CA LYS A 715 -31.60 26.32 -8.27
C LYS A 715 -30.75 25.07 -8.46
N SER A 716 -31.09 23.98 -7.79
CA SER A 716 -30.35 22.70 -7.87
C SER A 716 -31.25 21.54 -7.44
N GLY A 717 -30.93 20.33 -7.86
CA GLY A 717 -31.70 19.13 -7.56
C GLY A 717 -32.55 18.64 -8.73
N MET A 718 -33.34 17.61 -8.48
CA MET A 718 -34.32 17.07 -9.44
C MET A 718 -35.65 16.84 -8.73
N TYR A 719 -36.69 17.32 -9.31
CA TYR A 719 -38.02 17.30 -8.73
C TYR A 719 -39.00 16.66 -9.71
N GLU A 720 -39.97 15.91 -9.21
CA GLU A 720 -41.05 15.34 -9.95
C GLU A 720 -42.31 16.17 -9.68
N HIS A 721 -42.78 16.88 -10.71
CA HIS A 721 -44.02 17.60 -10.64
C HIS A 721 -45.16 16.67 -11.06
N VAL A 722 -46.04 16.34 -10.13
CA VAL A 722 -47.22 15.49 -10.33
C VAL A 722 -48.41 16.38 -10.52
N GLN A 723 -48.78 16.63 -11.76
CA GLN A 723 -50.00 17.40 -12.11
C GLN A 723 -51.22 16.49 -11.97
N SER A 724 -52.19 16.94 -11.18
CA SER A 724 -53.46 16.23 -11.02
C SER A 724 -54.55 16.88 -11.90
N SER A 725 -54.84 16.27 -13.04
CA SER A 725 -56.01 16.61 -13.86
C SER A 725 -57.15 15.60 -13.62
N LYS A 726 -58.43 15.98 -13.87
CA LYS A 726 -59.59 15.16 -13.56
C LYS A 726 -59.56 13.72 -14.12
N ASP A 727 -58.76 13.46 -15.18
CA ASP A 727 -58.71 12.16 -15.83
C ASP A 727 -57.31 11.49 -15.90
N HIS A 728 -56.20 12.23 -15.68
CA HIS A 728 -54.84 11.69 -15.82
C HIS A 728 -53.86 12.37 -14.87
N ARG A 729 -52.97 11.56 -14.21
CA ARG A 729 -51.78 12.07 -13.50
C ARG A 729 -50.64 12.19 -14.49
N ARG A 730 -50.12 13.39 -14.68
CA ARG A 730 -48.95 13.65 -15.52
C ARG A 730 -47.75 13.91 -14.65
N HIS A 731 -46.68 13.18 -14.87
CA HIS A 731 -45.42 13.33 -14.16
C HIS A 731 -44.43 14.08 -15.06
N VAL A 732 -43.93 15.23 -14.58
CA VAL A 732 -42.92 16.02 -15.28
C VAL A 732 -41.69 16.15 -14.39
N HIS A 733 -40.51 15.82 -14.91
CA HIS A 733 -39.26 16.04 -14.18
C HIS A 733 -38.81 17.48 -14.43
N LEU A 734 -38.51 18.16 -13.33
CA LEU A 734 -38.02 19.54 -13.31
C LEU A 734 -36.56 19.54 -12.81
N ILE A 735 -35.73 20.36 -13.45
CA ILE A 735 -34.29 20.49 -13.20
C ILE A 735 -33.91 21.96 -13.02
N THR A 736 -32.63 22.23 -12.77
CA THR A 736 -32.06 23.57 -12.60
C THR A 736 -32.48 24.51 -13.74
N GLY A 737 -33.04 25.65 -13.39
CA GLY A 737 -33.53 26.65 -14.33
C GLY A 737 -35.03 26.51 -14.70
N ASP A 738 -35.69 25.41 -14.31
CA ASP A 738 -37.12 25.29 -14.48
C ASP A 738 -37.87 26.10 -13.41
N ALA A 739 -39.05 26.60 -13.75
CA ALA A 739 -39.94 27.31 -12.85
C ALA A 739 -41.34 26.72 -12.89
N VAL A 740 -42.00 26.72 -11.73
CA VAL A 740 -43.39 26.27 -11.56
C VAL A 740 -44.23 27.40 -10.97
N ASP A 741 -45.40 27.68 -11.56
CA ASP A 741 -46.35 28.65 -11.02
C ASP A 741 -47.19 28.02 -9.90
N GLY A 742 -47.02 28.52 -8.69
CA GLY A 742 -47.70 28.00 -7.49
C GLY A 742 -49.22 28.26 -7.47
N GLN A 743 -49.74 29.17 -8.31
CA GLN A 743 -51.19 29.46 -8.36
C GLN A 743 -51.93 28.76 -9.49
N HIS A 744 -51.29 28.60 -10.65
CA HIS A 744 -51.95 28.08 -11.84
C HIS A 744 -51.77 26.57 -12.04
N GLU A 745 -50.78 25.97 -11.36
CA GLU A 745 -50.53 24.55 -11.42
C GLU A 745 -51.00 23.84 -10.16
N THR A 746 -52.01 22.99 -10.31
CA THR A 746 -52.45 22.09 -9.23
C THR A 746 -51.64 20.83 -9.24
N GLY A 747 -50.96 20.52 -8.14
CA GLY A 747 -50.17 19.30 -8.06
C GLY A 747 -49.22 19.26 -6.83
N MET A 748 -48.33 18.29 -6.84
CA MET A 748 -47.32 18.11 -5.82
C MET A 748 -45.93 18.16 -6.47
N LEU A 749 -45.02 18.86 -5.85
CA LEU A 749 -43.60 18.80 -6.19
C LEU A 749 -42.90 17.81 -5.23
N LYS A 750 -42.48 16.68 -5.76
CA LYS A 750 -41.78 15.63 -4.99
C LYS A 750 -40.29 15.68 -5.27
N THR A 751 -39.49 15.76 -4.23
CA THR A 751 -38.03 15.77 -4.35
C THR A 751 -37.49 14.40 -4.70
N VAL A 752 -36.88 14.24 -5.87
CA VAL A 752 -36.21 13.03 -6.36
C VAL A 752 -34.73 13.05 -6.02
N VAL A 753 -34.08 14.21 -6.27
CA VAL A 753 -32.69 14.48 -5.85
C VAL A 753 -32.74 15.76 -5.03
N PRO A 754 -32.22 15.73 -3.78
CA PRO A 754 -32.35 16.89 -2.87
C PRO A 754 -31.58 18.09 -3.41
N GLY A 755 -32.14 19.27 -3.20
CA GLY A 755 -31.57 20.52 -3.72
C GLY A 755 -32.17 21.75 -3.12
N GLU A 756 -31.93 22.88 -3.77
CA GLU A 756 -32.33 24.21 -3.34
C GLU A 756 -33.25 24.82 -4.40
N VAL A 757 -34.32 25.45 -3.96
CA VAL A 757 -35.27 26.18 -4.79
C VAL A 757 -35.36 27.63 -4.31
N TYR A 758 -35.68 28.55 -5.22
CA TYR A 758 -36.03 29.93 -4.89
C TYR A 758 -37.53 30.10 -4.92
N LEU A 759 -38.06 30.66 -3.85
CA LEU A 759 -39.45 31.14 -3.79
C LEU A 759 -39.44 32.61 -4.24
N VAL A 760 -40.03 32.88 -5.40
CA VAL A 760 -40.04 34.19 -6.04
C VAL A 760 -41.44 34.72 -5.99
N GLY A 761 -41.64 35.92 -5.41
CA GLY A 761 -42.93 36.62 -5.42
C GLY A 761 -43.38 37.00 -6.83
N ARG A 762 -44.68 37.25 -7.05
CA ARG A 762 -45.16 37.83 -8.33
C ARG A 762 -44.72 39.28 -8.38
N PRO A 763 -44.25 39.75 -9.55
CA PRO A 763 -44.15 41.18 -9.78
C PRO A 763 -45.55 41.78 -9.78
N ASP A 764 -45.79 42.84 -9.00
CA ASP A 764 -47.02 43.63 -9.03
C ASP A 764 -47.23 44.30 -10.38
#